data_70e32a84738ede87c4f6d4c6267ae804
#
_entry.id   70e32a84738ede87c4f6d4c6267ae804
#
_cell.length_a   1.000
_cell.length_b   1.000
_cell.length_c   1.000
_cell.angle_alpha   90.00
_cell.angle_beta   90.00
_cell.angle_gamma   90.00
#
_symmetry.space_group_name_H-M   'P 1'
#
loop_
_entity.id
_entity.type
_entity.pdbx_description
1 polymer ?
#
loop_
_entity_poly.entity_id
_entity_poly.type
_entity_poly.pdbx_seq_one_letter_code
_entity_poly.pdbx_strand_id
1 'polypeptide(L)'
;MKRNWLNLLPTIFVISIILSLIAYSAQGNTVQMDYTRFEKVAKTAKFQDSTMDIDDTVIKVHGTYTDKKHDSSVSYSVIVPNTDENIDWLKKTLSKDQGKITVSDPNSGAIWMNLLAQILPFLIVAVFFYYMFSRMGGGGSTNKAFEFAKNRARIEKDVKVRFKDIAGCDEEKEEVAEVIDYLRSPKKFTDMGAHIPKGVLMVGPPGTGKTLLAKAVAGEANVPFFSISGSDFVEMFVGTGASRVRDMFKDAQKAAPCIIFIDEIDAVGRQRGAGMGGGNDEREQTLNQMLVEMDGMNDNGGIVVIAATNRPDVLDPALLRSGRFDRRITVTLPDIKGREEILKVHARNKKLASDVSLHNLAQRTPGFSGADLANVLNEGAILAVRNKEAKVTMEDLDEAIDRVMMGPAKKSKKYNEMDKRLVSYHEAGHAVIGLKLEDAEKVQKVTIIPRGEAGGYNLMTPKEEKYFHRKSELLAQITGLLGGRTAEDLVFGEVSAGAINDIEQLTKLAKNMVRVYGMSSLGPIQYADPQGNVFLGRDYTQGGSYSEGVAGEIDKEVRKIVNQCEQKCRQILTENRDLLDLIAENLYEHETLTNEEIMNLMNYGQLKDPNQVVEEAEKPKEEVVLPPTPDQEAKGIDQKDLDDAFKELTKRKD
;
A
#
# COMPACT_ATOMS: atom_id res chain seq x y z
N MET A 1 44.32 6.48 16.57
CA MET A 1 45.11 6.93 15.41
C MET A 1 45.60 5.80 14.50
N LYS A 2 44.77 4.79 14.13
CA LYS A 2 45.20 3.66 13.25
C LYS A 2 44.31 3.45 12.02
N ARG A 3 43.49 4.43 11.61
CA ARG A 3 42.43 4.18 10.60
C ARG A 3 42.56 4.94 9.27
N ASN A 4 43.55 5.85 9.14
CA ASN A 4 43.64 6.73 7.96
C ASN A 4 44.68 6.28 6.91
N TRP A 5 45.56 5.30 7.23
CA TRP A 5 46.57 4.86 6.26
C TRP A 5 46.01 3.98 5.13
N LEU A 6 44.92 3.28 5.37
CA LEU A 6 44.24 2.42 4.40
C LEU A 6 43.50 3.20 3.30
N ASN A 7 43.18 4.45 3.53
CA ASN A 7 42.53 5.32 2.52
C ASN A 7 43.56 5.94 1.56
N LEU A 8 44.86 5.82 1.84
CA LEU A 8 45.96 6.32 0.99
C LEU A 8 46.38 5.33 -0.10
N LEU A 9 46.00 4.04 -0.01
CA LEU A 9 46.38 3.01 -0.99
C LEU A 9 45.86 3.31 -2.41
N PRO A 10 44.64 3.77 -2.65
CA PRO A 10 44.19 4.14 -4.00
C PRO A 10 44.94 5.34 -4.56
N THR A 11 45.31 6.30 -3.72
CA THR A 11 46.09 7.47 -4.14
C THR A 11 47.53 7.10 -4.46
N ILE A 12 48.16 6.20 -3.72
CA ILE A 12 49.49 5.67 -3.99
C ILE A 12 49.51 4.90 -5.32
N PHE A 13 48.45 4.13 -5.60
CA PHE A 13 48.30 3.40 -6.88
C PHE A 13 48.17 4.33 -8.06
N VAL A 14 47.37 5.38 -7.97
CA VAL A 14 47.24 6.40 -9.02
C VAL A 14 48.56 7.15 -9.24
N ILE A 15 49.27 7.50 -8.17
CA ILE A 15 50.58 8.15 -8.24
C ILE A 15 51.62 7.21 -8.89
N SER A 16 51.60 5.92 -8.59
CA SER A 16 52.48 4.93 -9.21
C SER A 16 52.25 4.80 -10.73
N ILE A 17 50.98 4.81 -11.15
CA ILE A 17 50.63 4.82 -12.59
C ILE A 17 51.13 6.11 -13.27
N ILE A 18 50.92 7.26 -12.64
CA ILE A 18 51.35 8.57 -13.16
C ILE A 18 52.89 8.60 -13.28
N LEU A 19 53.60 8.13 -12.25
CA LEU A 19 55.06 8.05 -12.27
C LEU A 19 55.56 7.07 -13.36
N SER A 20 54.91 5.95 -13.58
CA SER A 20 55.22 4.99 -14.64
C SER A 20 54.98 5.59 -16.04
N LEU A 21 53.91 6.37 -16.23
CA LEU A 21 53.63 7.09 -17.47
C LEU A 21 54.62 8.21 -17.72
N ILE A 22 55.05 8.93 -16.68
CA ILE A 22 56.09 9.97 -16.78
C ILE A 22 57.44 9.34 -17.14
N ALA A 23 57.80 8.21 -16.52
CA ALA A 23 59.03 7.47 -16.85
C ALA A 23 59.02 6.94 -18.30
N TYR A 24 57.86 6.48 -18.77
CA TYR A 24 57.69 6.07 -20.19
C TYR A 24 57.78 7.25 -21.17
N SER A 25 57.29 8.42 -20.82
CA SER A 25 57.36 9.62 -21.65
C SER A 25 58.74 10.30 -21.62
N ALA A 26 59.58 9.99 -20.64
CA ALA A 26 60.94 10.54 -20.51
C ALA A 26 61.98 9.81 -21.35
N GLN A 27 61.66 8.70 -22.04
CA GLN A 27 62.51 8.14 -23.07
C GLN A 27 62.53 9.08 -24.27
N GLY A 28 63.55 9.93 -24.30
CA GLY A 28 63.76 10.92 -25.36
C GLY A 28 63.84 10.30 -26.76
N ASN A 29 63.55 11.11 -27.75
CA ASN A 29 63.55 10.75 -29.17
C ASN A 29 64.96 10.23 -29.63
N THR A 30 65.19 8.93 -29.47
CA THR A 30 66.40 8.27 -30.01
C THR A 30 66.15 7.92 -31.48
N VAL A 31 66.94 8.44 -32.36
CA VAL A 31 66.87 8.13 -33.82
C VAL A 31 67.45 6.73 -34.07
N GLN A 32 66.59 5.77 -34.35
CA GLN A 32 67.06 4.47 -34.83
C GLN A 32 67.61 4.62 -36.25
N MET A 33 68.88 4.21 -36.44
CA MET A 33 69.54 4.23 -37.73
C MET A 33 69.83 2.80 -38.29
N ASP A 34 69.61 2.60 -39.55
CA ASP A 34 70.11 1.41 -40.20
C ASP A 34 71.69 1.52 -40.41
N TYR A 35 72.33 0.39 -40.58
CA TYR A 35 73.77 0.32 -40.70
C TYR A 35 74.30 1.23 -41.83
N THR A 36 73.67 1.26 -43.01
CA THR A 36 74.06 2.05 -44.18
C THR A 36 73.94 3.56 -43.91
N ARG A 37 72.92 3.99 -43.14
CA ARG A 37 72.73 5.38 -42.75
C ARG A 37 73.80 5.80 -41.74
N PHE A 38 74.07 4.91 -40.78
CA PHE A 38 75.10 5.13 -39.77
C PHE A 38 76.45 5.30 -40.40
N GLU A 39 76.87 4.46 -41.44
CA GLU A 39 78.14 4.59 -42.16
C GLU A 39 78.27 5.96 -42.86
N LYS A 40 77.18 6.47 -43.43
CA LYS A 40 77.16 7.81 -44.03
C LYS A 40 77.35 8.91 -43.01
N VAL A 41 76.62 8.82 -41.86
CA VAL A 41 76.72 9.78 -40.74
C VAL A 41 78.14 9.72 -40.11
N ALA A 42 78.74 8.53 -40.03
CA ALA A 42 80.05 8.31 -39.46
C ALA A 42 81.19 9.02 -40.22
N LYS A 43 80.96 9.36 -41.49
CA LYS A 43 81.94 10.12 -42.32
C LYS A 43 81.94 11.62 -42.01
N THR A 44 80.85 12.16 -41.50
CA THR A 44 80.68 13.62 -41.38
C THR A 44 80.32 14.11 -39.93
N ALA A 45 79.83 13.25 -39.04
CA ALA A 45 79.45 13.59 -37.69
C ALA A 45 80.60 13.44 -36.68
N LYS A 46 80.49 14.19 -35.57
CA LYS A 46 81.35 13.99 -34.40
C LYS A 46 80.59 13.25 -33.34
N PHE A 47 81.07 12.06 -32.95
CA PHE A 47 80.50 11.25 -31.88
C PHE A 47 81.08 11.74 -30.57
N GLN A 48 80.17 11.87 -29.53
CA GLN A 48 80.58 12.29 -28.19
C GLN A 48 80.67 11.07 -27.29
N ASP A 49 79.60 10.73 -26.61
CA ASP A 49 79.51 9.57 -25.71
C ASP A 49 78.79 8.42 -26.44
N SER A 50 79.50 7.28 -26.61
CA SER A 50 78.94 6.12 -27.27
C SER A 50 79.12 4.86 -26.44
N THR A 51 78.09 4.08 -26.27
CA THR A 51 78.14 2.80 -25.57
C THR A 51 77.92 1.68 -26.60
N MET A 52 78.74 0.68 -26.50
CA MET A 52 78.71 -0.52 -27.33
C MET A 52 78.26 -1.70 -26.44
N ASP A 53 77.07 -2.22 -26.68
CA ASP A 53 76.60 -3.46 -26.05
C ASP A 53 76.90 -4.61 -27.00
N ILE A 54 77.82 -5.45 -26.65
CA ILE A 54 78.24 -6.57 -27.47
C ILE A 54 77.47 -7.82 -27.07
N ASP A 55 76.64 -8.33 -28.01
CA ASP A 55 75.93 -9.60 -27.90
C ASP A 55 76.57 -10.62 -28.89
N ASP A 56 76.30 -11.91 -28.68
CA ASP A 56 76.93 -12.99 -29.49
C ASP A 56 76.78 -12.81 -31.02
N THR A 57 75.64 -12.18 -31.45
CA THR A 57 75.37 -12.04 -32.91
C THR A 57 75.37 -10.61 -33.41
N VAL A 58 75.17 -9.62 -32.52
CA VAL A 58 75.03 -8.21 -32.89
C VAL A 58 75.70 -7.28 -31.90
N ILE A 59 76.13 -6.14 -32.36
CA ILE A 59 76.62 -5.03 -31.52
C ILE A 59 75.56 -3.92 -31.60
N LYS A 60 74.99 -3.55 -30.45
CA LYS A 60 74.12 -2.38 -30.36
C LYS A 60 74.93 -1.19 -29.89
N VAL A 61 74.98 -0.17 -30.73
CA VAL A 61 75.72 1.07 -30.44
C VAL A 61 74.68 2.16 -30.23
N HIS A 62 74.76 2.80 -29.10
CA HIS A 62 73.91 3.96 -28.79
C HIS A 62 74.73 5.07 -28.14
N GLY A 63 74.35 6.30 -28.45
CA GLY A 63 75.10 7.45 -27.96
C GLY A 63 74.56 8.76 -28.54
N THR A 64 75.43 9.76 -28.54
CA THR A 64 75.08 11.07 -29.10
C THR A 64 76.08 11.49 -30.12
N TYR A 65 75.63 12.08 -31.21
CA TYR A 65 76.50 12.70 -32.22
C TYR A 65 76.06 14.13 -32.54
N THR A 66 76.98 14.99 -32.90
CA THR A 66 76.72 16.35 -33.38
C THR A 66 76.91 16.41 -34.90
N ASP A 67 75.85 16.85 -35.59
CA ASP A 67 75.93 17.06 -37.07
C ASP A 67 76.61 18.43 -37.32
N LYS A 68 77.66 18.40 -38.12
CA LYS A 68 78.43 19.60 -38.52
C LYS A 68 77.59 20.70 -39.19
N LYS A 69 76.34 20.39 -39.60
CA LYS A 69 75.47 21.35 -40.27
C LYS A 69 74.49 22.07 -39.32
N HIS A 70 74.19 21.52 -38.11
CA HIS A 70 73.13 22.04 -37.29
C HIS A 70 73.47 22.25 -35.82
N ASP A 71 74.70 21.98 -35.41
CA ASP A 71 75.22 22.13 -34.03
C ASP A 71 74.28 21.60 -32.92
N SER A 72 73.46 20.62 -33.25
CA SER A 72 72.50 19.98 -32.32
C SER A 72 72.97 18.56 -31.99
N SER A 73 72.94 18.21 -30.70
CA SER A 73 73.21 16.86 -30.21
C SER A 73 72.03 15.96 -30.46
N VAL A 74 72.20 14.89 -31.20
CA VAL A 74 71.12 13.91 -31.50
C VAL A 74 71.48 12.56 -30.92
N SER A 75 70.55 11.98 -30.15
CA SER A 75 70.73 10.60 -29.67
C SER A 75 70.44 9.58 -30.79
N TYR A 76 71.30 8.62 -30.92
CA TYR A 76 71.19 7.58 -31.94
C TYR A 76 71.28 6.17 -31.35
N SER A 77 70.71 5.22 -32.06
CA SER A 77 70.89 3.78 -31.83
C SER A 77 71.05 3.06 -33.16
N VAL A 78 72.04 2.19 -33.27
CA VAL A 78 72.31 1.38 -34.47
C VAL A 78 72.67 -0.05 -34.07
N ILE A 79 72.26 -1.01 -34.86
CA ILE A 79 72.57 -2.43 -34.68
C ILE A 79 73.53 -2.82 -35.80
N VAL A 80 74.69 -3.37 -35.43
CA VAL A 80 75.75 -3.78 -36.36
C VAL A 80 76.08 -5.27 -36.14
N PRO A 81 76.26 -6.08 -37.17
CA PRO A 81 76.72 -7.49 -37.02
C PRO A 81 77.97 -7.60 -36.18
N ASN A 82 78.07 -8.58 -35.30
CA ASN A 82 79.23 -8.81 -34.44
C ASN A 82 80.32 -9.58 -35.28
N THR A 83 81.23 -8.82 -35.91
CA THR A 83 82.41 -9.34 -36.61
C THR A 83 83.62 -8.56 -36.12
N ASP A 84 84.79 -9.20 -36.10
CA ASP A 84 86.03 -8.55 -35.66
C ASP A 84 86.36 -7.29 -36.51
N GLU A 85 86.01 -7.32 -37.75
CA GLU A 85 86.16 -6.17 -38.67
C GLU A 85 85.25 -4.98 -38.26
N ASN A 86 84.01 -5.28 -37.87
CA ASN A 86 83.06 -4.25 -37.47
C ASN A 86 83.42 -3.69 -36.10
N ILE A 87 83.94 -4.48 -35.20
CA ILE A 87 84.41 -4.02 -33.89
C ILE A 87 85.56 -3.02 -34.04
N ASP A 88 86.57 -3.38 -34.85
CA ASP A 88 87.72 -2.51 -35.07
C ASP A 88 87.34 -1.24 -35.85
N TRP A 89 86.41 -1.36 -36.77
CA TRP A 89 85.91 -0.22 -37.54
C TRP A 89 85.05 0.71 -36.59
N LEU A 90 84.21 0.20 -35.75
CA LEU A 90 83.44 0.96 -34.78
C LEU A 90 84.35 1.66 -33.79
N LYS A 91 85.34 0.96 -33.22
CA LYS A 91 86.34 1.56 -32.30
C LYS A 91 87.03 2.73 -32.94
N LYS A 92 87.53 2.55 -34.20
CA LYS A 92 88.27 3.56 -34.96
C LYS A 92 87.37 4.76 -35.34
N THR A 93 86.09 4.49 -35.61
CA THR A 93 85.13 5.51 -36.02
C THR A 93 84.62 6.31 -34.88
N LEU A 94 84.28 5.68 -33.78
CA LEU A 94 83.71 6.32 -32.58
C LEU A 94 84.77 7.02 -31.70
N SER A 95 86.02 6.57 -31.72
CA SER A 95 87.14 7.23 -31.04
C SER A 95 87.72 8.44 -31.81
N LYS A 96 87.26 8.68 -33.03
CA LYS A 96 87.64 9.84 -33.81
C LYS A 96 87.09 11.12 -33.15
N ASP A 97 87.93 12.14 -33.00
CA ASP A 97 87.57 13.43 -32.39
C ASP A 97 87.31 13.38 -30.86
N GLN A 98 88.02 12.49 -30.09
CA GLN A 98 87.99 12.31 -28.66
C GLN A 98 86.60 11.77 -28.10
N GLY A 99 85.87 11.02 -28.90
CA GLY A 99 84.63 10.34 -28.43
C GLY A 99 84.98 9.27 -27.38
N LYS A 100 84.21 9.27 -26.28
CA LYS A 100 84.40 8.28 -25.22
C LYS A 100 83.53 7.06 -25.53
N ILE A 101 84.22 5.89 -25.55
CA ILE A 101 83.58 4.61 -25.81
C ILE A 101 83.51 3.82 -24.51
N THR A 102 82.31 3.41 -24.14
CA THR A 102 82.03 2.49 -23.02
C THR A 102 81.59 1.16 -23.61
N VAL A 103 82.19 0.08 -23.19
CA VAL A 103 81.75 -1.27 -23.61
C VAL A 103 81.01 -1.85 -22.38
N SER A 104 79.80 -2.26 -22.56
CA SER A 104 78.99 -2.90 -21.49
C SER A 104 78.66 -4.35 -21.86
N ASP A 105 78.68 -5.21 -20.89
CA ASP A 105 78.21 -6.59 -20.97
C ASP A 105 76.76 -6.64 -20.56
N PRO A 106 75.81 -6.95 -21.47
CA PRO A 106 74.41 -6.98 -21.18
C PRO A 106 73.99 -8.04 -20.18
N ASN A 107 74.89 -9.00 -19.83
CA ASN A 107 74.54 -10.12 -18.93
C ASN A 107 74.81 -9.87 -17.45
N SER A 108 75.43 -8.78 -17.08
CA SER A 108 75.74 -8.50 -15.65
C SER A 108 74.69 -7.68 -14.96
N GLY A 109 73.73 -8.35 -14.26
CA GLY A 109 72.87 -7.73 -13.27
C GLY A 109 71.51 -7.19 -13.70
N ALA A 110 71.30 -6.95 -15.02
CA ALA A 110 70.06 -6.36 -15.51
C ALA A 110 68.88 -7.35 -15.58
N ILE A 111 69.15 -8.65 -15.63
CA ILE A 111 68.10 -9.70 -15.72
C ILE A 111 67.17 -9.69 -14.52
N TRP A 112 67.71 -9.59 -13.31
CA TRP A 112 66.89 -9.56 -12.09
C TRP A 112 66.09 -8.28 -11.94
N MET A 113 66.62 -7.14 -12.34
CA MET A 113 65.89 -5.85 -12.30
C MET A 113 64.79 -5.81 -13.34
N ASN A 114 64.98 -6.34 -14.54
CA ASN A 114 63.96 -6.44 -15.55
C ASN A 114 62.85 -7.45 -15.18
N LEU A 115 63.21 -8.59 -14.58
CA LEU A 115 62.25 -9.56 -14.07
C LEU A 115 61.42 -8.96 -12.94
N LEU A 116 62.04 -8.22 -12.03
CA LEU A 116 61.35 -7.57 -10.89
C LEU A 116 60.43 -6.44 -11.40
N ALA A 117 60.84 -5.69 -12.38
CA ALA A 117 60.01 -4.66 -13.03
C ALA A 117 58.79 -5.24 -13.78
N GLN A 118 58.92 -6.43 -14.36
CA GLN A 118 57.78 -7.12 -14.99
C GLN A 118 56.84 -7.79 -14.00
N ILE A 119 57.35 -8.37 -12.91
CA ILE A 119 56.54 -9.10 -11.90
C ILE A 119 55.86 -8.13 -10.92
N LEU A 120 56.47 -6.99 -10.61
CA LEU A 120 55.96 -6.03 -9.62
C LEU A 120 54.52 -5.51 -9.91
N PRO A 121 54.15 -5.15 -11.16
CA PRO A 121 52.78 -4.77 -11.49
C PRO A 121 51.77 -5.89 -11.25
N PHE A 122 52.13 -7.14 -11.59
CA PHE A 122 51.26 -8.30 -11.34
C PHE A 122 51.10 -8.59 -9.85
N LEU A 123 52.14 -8.43 -9.04
CA LEU A 123 52.07 -8.57 -7.60
C LEU A 123 51.19 -7.47 -6.98
N ILE A 124 51.32 -6.24 -7.44
CA ILE A 124 50.45 -5.13 -6.97
C ILE A 124 49.01 -5.40 -7.33
N VAL A 125 48.71 -5.86 -8.53
CA VAL A 125 47.38 -6.24 -8.98
C VAL A 125 46.85 -7.43 -8.17
N ALA A 126 47.64 -8.45 -7.92
CA ALA A 126 47.24 -9.61 -7.11
C ALA A 126 46.97 -9.21 -5.66
N VAL A 127 47.79 -8.35 -5.05
CA VAL A 127 47.58 -7.81 -3.69
C VAL A 127 46.32 -6.93 -3.66
N PHE A 128 46.08 -6.13 -4.71
CA PHE A 128 44.85 -5.32 -4.84
C PHE A 128 43.61 -6.21 -4.92
N PHE A 129 43.62 -7.24 -5.78
CA PHE A 129 42.52 -8.20 -5.88
C PHE A 129 42.35 -9.01 -4.60
N TYR A 130 43.42 -9.47 -3.97
CA TYR A 130 43.33 -10.13 -2.64
C TYR A 130 42.73 -9.21 -1.57
N TYR A 131 43.13 -7.96 -1.54
CA TYR A 131 42.56 -6.96 -0.62
C TYR A 131 41.10 -6.65 -0.95
N MET A 132 40.76 -6.50 -2.23
CA MET A 132 39.39 -6.29 -2.70
C MET A 132 38.52 -7.52 -2.35
N PHE A 133 38.99 -8.74 -2.64
CA PHE A 133 38.27 -9.96 -2.30
C PHE A 133 38.20 -10.20 -0.79
N SER A 134 39.25 -9.91 -0.03
CA SER A 134 39.20 -10.01 1.44
C SER A 134 38.24 -9.00 2.06
N ARG A 135 38.05 -7.84 1.43
CA ARG A 135 37.09 -6.83 1.86
C ARG A 135 35.67 -7.10 1.34
N MET A 136 35.49 -7.70 0.19
CA MET A 136 34.22 -8.18 -0.36
C MET A 136 33.81 -9.53 0.24
N GLY A 137 34.75 -10.42 0.53
CA GLY A 137 34.51 -11.74 1.15
C GLY A 137 34.53 -11.75 2.68
N GLY A 138 35.05 -10.71 3.32
CA GLY A 138 35.11 -10.57 4.77
C GLY A 138 33.83 -9.99 5.38
N GLY A 139 32.77 -10.80 5.52
CA GLY A 139 31.76 -10.61 6.58
C GLY A 139 30.71 -9.52 6.41
N GLY A 140 30.57 -8.82 5.27
CA GLY A 140 29.62 -7.70 5.16
C GLY A 140 28.46 -7.89 4.19
N SER A 141 28.62 -8.61 3.10
CA SER A 141 27.55 -8.71 2.08
C SER A 141 26.71 -9.98 2.23
N THR A 142 27.28 -11.08 2.66
CA THR A 142 26.53 -12.31 2.97
C THR A 142 25.65 -12.13 4.20
N ASN A 143 26.11 -11.43 5.24
CA ASN A 143 25.27 -11.12 6.40
C ASN A 143 24.12 -10.16 6.07
N LYS A 144 24.30 -9.20 5.17
CA LYS A 144 23.20 -8.34 4.72
C LYS A 144 22.16 -9.11 3.89
N ALA A 145 22.57 -10.01 3.00
CA ALA A 145 21.64 -10.87 2.28
C ALA A 145 20.86 -11.81 3.22
N PHE A 146 21.51 -12.35 4.24
CA PHE A 146 20.84 -13.13 5.29
C PHE A 146 19.96 -12.27 6.23
N GLU A 147 20.29 -10.99 6.45
CA GLU A 147 19.42 -10.07 7.19
C GLU A 147 18.15 -9.71 6.42
N PHE A 148 18.19 -9.62 5.09
CA PHE A 148 16.99 -9.41 4.25
C PHE A 148 16.01 -10.60 4.30
N ALA A 149 16.50 -11.81 4.57
CA ALA A 149 15.70 -13.02 4.67
C ALA A 149 15.07 -13.24 6.05
N LYS A 150 15.48 -12.48 7.09
CA LYS A 150 14.93 -12.63 8.44
C LYS A 150 13.47 -12.24 8.53
N ASN A 151 12.77 -12.94 9.43
CA ASN A 151 11.39 -12.67 9.79
C ASN A 151 11.19 -11.20 10.20
N ARG A 152 10.23 -10.51 9.56
CA ARG A 152 9.83 -9.12 9.88
C ARG A 152 8.54 -9.06 10.70
N ALA A 153 7.98 -10.20 11.11
CA ALA A 153 6.77 -10.22 11.90
C ALA A 153 6.95 -9.43 13.21
N ARG A 154 5.99 -8.59 13.50
CA ARG A 154 5.91 -7.89 14.79
C ARG A 154 5.38 -8.87 15.81
N ILE A 155 6.13 -9.07 16.89
CA ILE A 155 5.76 -9.99 17.97
C ILE A 155 5.25 -9.15 19.14
N GLU A 156 3.96 -9.24 19.42
CA GLU A 156 3.32 -8.68 20.60
C GLU A 156 3.15 -9.82 21.62
N LYS A 157 3.95 -9.84 22.68
CA LYS A 157 3.90 -10.88 23.72
C LYS A 157 2.76 -10.68 24.72
N ASP A 158 2.36 -9.43 24.94
CA ASP A 158 1.28 -9.04 25.83
C ASP A 158 0.29 -8.17 25.05
N VAL A 159 -0.73 -8.80 24.52
CA VAL A 159 -1.77 -8.12 23.76
C VAL A 159 -2.82 -7.59 24.74
N LYS A 160 -2.94 -6.27 24.83
CA LYS A 160 -3.88 -5.60 25.74
C LYS A 160 -5.32 -5.56 25.26
N VAL A 161 -5.53 -5.67 23.95
CA VAL A 161 -6.87 -5.63 23.33
C VAL A 161 -7.70 -6.82 23.77
N ARG A 162 -8.94 -6.58 24.15
CA ARG A 162 -9.90 -7.59 24.60
C ARG A 162 -11.23 -7.44 23.85
N PHE A 163 -12.14 -8.42 23.96
CA PHE A 163 -13.47 -8.36 23.34
C PHE A 163 -14.32 -7.15 23.79
N LYS A 164 -14.10 -6.66 25.00
CA LYS A 164 -14.76 -5.43 25.50
C LYS A 164 -14.36 -4.16 24.74
N ASP A 165 -13.24 -4.20 24.03
CA ASP A 165 -12.75 -3.08 23.21
C ASP A 165 -13.29 -3.15 21.77
N ILE A 166 -14.05 -4.20 21.44
CA ILE A 166 -14.67 -4.41 20.13
C ILE A 166 -16.18 -4.39 20.31
N ALA A 167 -16.85 -3.61 19.47
CA ALA A 167 -18.29 -3.52 19.43
C ALA A 167 -18.83 -3.91 18.04
N GLY A 168 -20.09 -4.35 17.98
CA GLY A 168 -20.81 -4.62 16.74
C GLY A 168 -20.30 -5.84 15.94
N CYS A 169 -19.75 -6.86 16.60
CA CYS A 169 -19.27 -8.10 16.01
C CYS A 169 -19.59 -9.27 16.95
N ASP A 170 -20.80 -9.36 17.46
CA ASP A 170 -21.11 -10.33 18.53
C ASP A 170 -21.13 -11.76 17.99
N GLU A 171 -21.67 -11.99 16.81
CA GLU A 171 -21.68 -13.29 16.13
C GLU A 171 -20.25 -13.73 15.77
N GLU A 172 -19.42 -12.84 15.27
CA GLU A 172 -18.02 -13.14 14.94
C GLU A 172 -17.20 -13.45 16.20
N LYS A 173 -17.50 -12.78 17.34
CA LYS A 173 -16.86 -13.09 18.64
C LYS A 173 -17.25 -14.49 19.12
N GLU A 174 -18.51 -14.90 18.95
CA GLU A 174 -18.98 -16.23 19.30
C GLU A 174 -18.29 -17.30 18.45
N GLU A 175 -18.15 -17.07 17.14
CA GLU A 175 -17.46 -17.99 16.24
C GLU A 175 -15.97 -18.19 16.59
N VAL A 176 -15.28 -17.14 17.06
CA VAL A 176 -13.86 -17.25 17.46
C VAL A 176 -13.69 -17.72 18.90
N ALA A 177 -14.73 -17.81 19.71
CA ALA A 177 -14.65 -18.25 21.12
C ALA A 177 -14.08 -19.66 21.22
N GLU A 178 -14.43 -20.56 20.33
CA GLU A 178 -13.88 -21.93 20.29
C GLU A 178 -12.37 -21.93 20.08
N VAL A 179 -11.84 -21.00 19.25
CA VAL A 179 -10.40 -20.87 19.01
C VAL A 179 -9.68 -20.40 20.27
N ILE A 180 -10.31 -19.48 21.03
CA ILE A 180 -9.79 -18.99 22.31
C ILE A 180 -9.72 -20.13 23.32
N ASP A 181 -10.79 -20.90 23.46
CA ASP A 181 -10.86 -22.04 24.40
C ASP A 181 -9.79 -23.10 24.08
N TYR A 182 -9.57 -23.36 22.80
CA TYR A 182 -8.50 -24.24 22.37
C TYR A 182 -7.11 -23.71 22.75
N LEU A 183 -6.81 -22.48 22.43
CA LEU A 183 -5.51 -21.86 22.76
C LEU A 183 -5.25 -21.84 24.26
N ARG A 184 -6.31 -21.69 25.08
CA ARG A 184 -6.22 -21.76 26.55
C ARG A 184 -6.01 -23.18 27.07
N SER A 185 -6.65 -24.16 26.44
CA SER A 185 -6.71 -25.54 26.94
C SER A 185 -6.71 -26.58 25.81
N PRO A 186 -5.60 -26.71 25.03
CA PRO A 186 -5.56 -27.61 23.87
C PRO A 186 -5.89 -29.09 24.20
N LYS A 187 -5.46 -29.55 25.39
CA LYS A 187 -5.64 -30.94 25.83
C LYS A 187 -7.10 -31.38 25.88
N LYS A 188 -8.04 -30.50 26.27
CA LYS A 188 -9.46 -30.86 26.34
C LYS A 188 -10.02 -31.29 24.99
N PHE A 189 -9.56 -30.70 23.92
CA PHE A 189 -10.01 -30.99 22.56
C PHE A 189 -9.33 -32.26 22.02
N THR A 190 -8.02 -32.39 22.25
CA THR A 190 -7.28 -33.59 21.81
C THR A 190 -7.72 -34.86 22.52
N ASP A 191 -8.05 -34.78 23.81
CA ASP A 191 -8.54 -35.92 24.59
C ASP A 191 -9.90 -36.45 24.10
N MET A 192 -10.70 -35.55 23.50
CA MET A 192 -12.00 -35.86 22.88
C MET A 192 -11.87 -36.29 21.40
N GLY A 193 -10.66 -36.25 20.84
CA GLY A 193 -10.40 -36.54 19.43
C GLY A 193 -10.86 -35.44 18.46
N ALA A 194 -11.11 -34.23 18.94
CA ALA A 194 -11.51 -33.11 18.11
C ALA A 194 -10.29 -32.49 17.40
N HIS A 195 -10.43 -32.31 16.10
CA HIS A 195 -9.47 -31.53 15.28
C HIS A 195 -9.91 -30.09 15.20
N ILE A 196 -9.06 -29.19 15.62
CA ILE A 196 -9.32 -27.75 15.57
C ILE A 196 -8.79 -27.16 14.28
N PRO A 197 -9.48 -26.15 13.72
CA PRO A 197 -9.03 -25.51 12.50
C PRO A 197 -7.62 -24.93 12.68
N LYS A 198 -6.70 -25.36 11.80
CA LYS A 198 -5.32 -24.81 11.76
C LYS A 198 -5.30 -23.35 11.33
N GLY A 199 -6.29 -22.97 10.51
CA GLY A 199 -6.40 -21.63 9.97
C GLY A 199 -7.81 -21.09 9.96
N VAL A 200 -7.91 -19.81 10.25
CA VAL A 200 -9.15 -19.01 10.20
C VAL A 200 -8.97 -17.89 9.18
N LEU A 201 -9.85 -17.81 8.19
CA LEU A 201 -9.86 -16.73 7.22
C LEU A 201 -10.93 -15.70 7.58
N MET A 202 -10.51 -14.49 7.93
CA MET A 202 -11.39 -13.35 8.16
C MET A 202 -11.61 -12.59 6.85
N VAL A 203 -12.86 -12.48 6.43
CA VAL A 203 -13.26 -11.84 5.17
C VAL A 203 -14.20 -10.70 5.46
N GLY A 204 -14.10 -9.60 4.73
CA GLY A 204 -15.06 -8.49 4.85
C GLY A 204 -14.50 -7.18 4.28
N PRO A 205 -15.35 -6.14 4.20
CA PRO A 205 -14.94 -4.82 3.73
C PRO A 205 -13.78 -4.24 4.55
N PRO A 206 -13.01 -3.29 3.99
CA PRO A 206 -11.98 -2.58 4.75
C PRO A 206 -12.60 -1.81 5.92
N GLY A 207 -11.84 -1.66 7.02
CA GLY A 207 -12.30 -0.87 8.17
C GLY A 207 -13.28 -1.57 9.12
N THR A 208 -13.69 -2.82 8.85
CA THR A 208 -14.65 -3.56 9.69
C THR A 208 -14.04 -4.14 10.99
N GLY A 209 -12.72 -3.98 11.21
CA GLY A 209 -12.09 -4.40 12.47
C GLY A 209 -11.47 -5.80 12.46
N LYS A 210 -11.25 -6.45 11.30
CA LYS A 210 -10.66 -7.80 11.19
C LYS A 210 -9.34 -7.94 11.97
N THR A 211 -8.41 -7.02 11.78
CA THR A 211 -7.12 -6.99 12.49
C THR A 211 -7.31 -6.81 14.00
N LEU A 212 -8.29 -5.98 14.40
CA LEU A 212 -8.61 -5.72 15.81
C LEU A 212 -9.21 -6.97 16.46
N LEU A 213 -10.12 -7.68 15.77
CA LEU A 213 -10.71 -8.93 16.22
C LEU A 213 -9.64 -10.03 16.40
N ALA A 214 -8.73 -10.18 15.45
CA ALA A 214 -7.62 -11.12 15.57
C ALA A 214 -6.73 -10.82 16.78
N LYS A 215 -6.42 -9.54 17.04
CA LYS A 215 -5.69 -9.12 18.24
C LYS A 215 -6.47 -9.43 19.53
N ALA A 216 -7.77 -9.20 19.55
CA ALA A 216 -8.58 -9.50 20.72
C ALA A 216 -8.64 -11.01 21.02
N VAL A 217 -8.69 -11.85 19.98
CA VAL A 217 -8.60 -13.32 20.15
C VAL A 217 -7.29 -13.69 20.86
N ALA A 218 -6.16 -13.13 20.43
CA ALA A 218 -4.87 -13.36 21.10
C ALA A 218 -4.85 -12.83 22.52
N GLY A 219 -5.42 -11.63 22.73
CA GLY A 219 -5.55 -11.04 24.04
C GLY A 219 -6.42 -11.87 24.98
N GLU A 220 -7.60 -12.30 24.57
CA GLU A 220 -8.47 -13.16 25.38
C GLU A 220 -7.85 -14.52 25.67
N ALA A 221 -7.15 -15.11 24.69
CA ALA A 221 -6.43 -16.37 24.89
C ALA A 221 -5.14 -16.19 25.74
N ASN A 222 -4.69 -14.96 25.92
CA ASN A 222 -3.43 -14.61 26.58
C ASN A 222 -2.20 -15.31 25.96
N VAL A 223 -2.12 -15.28 24.63
CA VAL A 223 -1.04 -15.88 23.84
C VAL A 223 -0.31 -14.84 23.01
N PRO A 224 0.97 -15.09 22.65
CA PRO A 224 1.73 -14.23 21.76
C PRO A 224 1.07 -14.07 20.40
N PHE A 225 1.16 -12.87 19.83
CA PHE A 225 0.59 -12.49 18.54
C PHE A 225 1.69 -12.08 17.57
N PHE A 226 1.85 -12.86 16.50
CA PHE A 226 2.79 -12.60 15.41
C PHE A 226 2.02 -11.92 14.28
N SER A 227 2.30 -10.66 13.98
CA SER A 227 1.60 -9.91 12.93
C SER A 227 2.53 -9.59 11.78
N ILE A 228 2.08 -9.88 10.56
CA ILE A 228 2.77 -9.59 9.31
C ILE A 228 1.75 -9.23 8.23
N SER A 229 2.13 -8.34 7.28
CA SER A 229 1.35 -8.11 6.07
C SER A 229 1.73 -9.12 4.99
N GLY A 230 0.76 -9.59 4.20
CA GLY A 230 1.01 -10.40 3.01
C GLY A 230 1.98 -9.74 2.04
N SER A 231 1.95 -8.41 1.95
CA SER A 231 2.88 -7.63 1.12
C SER A 231 4.34 -7.74 1.59
N ASP A 232 4.60 -7.98 2.88
CA ASP A 232 5.96 -8.14 3.42
C ASP A 232 6.66 -9.42 2.95
N PHE A 233 5.91 -10.36 2.39
CA PHE A 233 6.46 -11.57 1.80
C PHE A 233 6.85 -11.41 0.33
N VAL A 234 6.36 -10.34 -0.34
CA VAL A 234 6.64 -10.09 -1.76
C VAL A 234 7.88 -9.22 -1.88
N GLU A 235 8.96 -9.78 -2.40
CA GLU A 235 10.23 -9.08 -2.61
C GLU A 235 10.74 -9.29 -4.04
N MET A 236 11.74 -8.52 -4.46
CA MET A 236 12.32 -8.64 -5.81
C MET A 236 13.21 -9.87 -5.99
N PHE A 237 13.69 -10.46 -4.88
CA PHE A 237 14.60 -11.60 -4.92
C PHE A 237 13.87 -12.91 -4.70
N VAL A 238 13.94 -13.80 -5.67
CA VAL A 238 13.30 -15.12 -5.63
C VAL A 238 13.76 -15.92 -4.42
N GLY A 239 12.81 -16.48 -3.67
CA GLY A 239 13.05 -17.32 -2.49
C GLY A 239 13.16 -16.58 -1.15
N THR A 240 13.19 -15.25 -1.15
CA THR A 240 13.25 -14.45 0.10
C THR A 240 11.94 -14.56 0.88
N GLY A 241 10.81 -14.45 0.20
CA GLY A 241 9.49 -14.59 0.82
C GLY A 241 9.28 -15.98 1.43
N ALA A 242 9.64 -17.04 0.71
CA ALA A 242 9.58 -18.40 1.22
C ALA A 242 10.48 -18.63 2.45
N SER A 243 11.64 -17.98 2.51
CA SER A 243 12.51 -18.03 3.70
C SER A 243 11.89 -17.33 4.91
N ARG A 244 11.26 -16.15 4.70
CA ARG A 244 10.54 -15.43 5.77
C ARG A 244 9.38 -16.22 6.33
N VAL A 245 8.60 -16.89 5.45
CA VAL A 245 7.51 -17.79 5.89
C VAL A 245 8.08 -18.86 6.80
N ARG A 246 9.13 -19.58 6.38
CA ARG A 246 9.78 -20.61 7.18
C ARG A 246 10.26 -20.10 8.53
N ASP A 247 10.92 -18.96 8.55
CA ASP A 247 11.47 -18.39 9.79
C ASP A 247 10.35 -17.95 10.73
N MET A 248 9.27 -17.36 10.20
CA MET A 248 8.10 -16.98 10.99
C MET A 248 7.44 -18.20 11.65
N PHE A 249 7.21 -19.29 10.92
CA PHE A 249 6.63 -20.51 11.48
C PHE A 249 7.56 -21.18 12.51
N LYS A 250 8.88 -21.18 12.30
CA LYS A 250 9.86 -21.66 13.29
C LYS A 250 9.84 -20.83 14.57
N ASP A 251 9.70 -19.52 14.48
CA ASP A 251 9.64 -18.67 15.66
C ASP A 251 8.32 -18.82 16.39
N ALA A 252 7.21 -19.01 15.67
CA ALA A 252 5.91 -19.34 16.24
C ALA A 252 5.92 -20.70 16.97
N GLN A 253 6.57 -21.73 16.40
CA GLN A 253 6.73 -23.03 17.04
C GLN A 253 7.45 -22.95 18.39
N LYS A 254 8.45 -22.07 18.51
CA LYS A 254 9.17 -21.84 19.78
C LYS A 254 8.32 -21.11 20.82
N ALA A 255 7.33 -20.32 20.36
CA ALA A 255 6.48 -19.48 21.19
C ALA A 255 5.08 -20.07 21.43
N ALA A 256 4.82 -21.28 20.96
CA ALA A 256 3.51 -21.93 21.09
C ALA A 256 3.11 -22.14 22.59
N PRO A 257 1.83 -21.93 22.96
CA PRO A 257 0.72 -21.58 22.07
C PRO A 257 0.76 -20.11 21.60
N CYS A 258 0.45 -19.84 20.32
CA CYS A 258 0.48 -18.50 19.76
C CYS A 258 -0.46 -18.35 18.54
N ILE A 259 -0.70 -17.13 18.13
CA ILE A 259 -1.42 -16.79 16.90
C ILE A 259 -0.46 -16.17 15.89
N ILE A 260 -0.49 -16.67 14.64
CA ILE A 260 0.11 -16.01 13.47
C ILE A 260 -1.00 -15.27 12.75
N PHE A 261 -0.88 -13.95 12.62
CA PHE A 261 -1.82 -13.13 11.87
C PHE A 261 -1.18 -12.61 10.60
N ILE A 262 -1.85 -12.88 9.47
CA ILE A 262 -1.41 -12.44 8.14
C ILE A 262 -2.49 -11.50 7.60
N ASP A 263 -2.19 -10.20 7.58
CA ASP A 263 -3.07 -9.22 6.98
C ASP A 263 -2.86 -9.17 5.46
N GLU A 264 -3.90 -8.80 4.71
CA GLU A 264 -3.85 -8.70 3.24
C GLU A 264 -3.29 -9.96 2.58
N ILE A 265 -3.78 -11.14 2.98
CA ILE A 265 -3.29 -12.42 2.46
C ILE A 265 -3.40 -12.53 0.93
N ASP A 266 -4.30 -11.77 0.31
CA ASP A 266 -4.48 -11.69 -1.14
C ASP A 266 -3.26 -11.13 -1.89
N ALA A 267 -2.36 -10.42 -1.20
CA ALA A 267 -1.08 -9.99 -1.79
C ALA A 267 -0.20 -11.18 -2.22
N VAL A 268 -0.27 -12.31 -1.48
CA VAL A 268 0.51 -13.53 -1.72
C VAL A 268 -0.36 -14.66 -2.26
N GLY A 269 -1.60 -14.75 -1.73
CA GLY A 269 -2.52 -15.86 -1.96
C GLY A 269 -3.36 -15.78 -3.22
N ARG A 270 -3.04 -14.90 -4.17
CA ARG A 270 -3.81 -14.72 -5.40
C ARG A 270 -3.70 -15.93 -6.33
N GLN A 271 -4.81 -16.27 -7.02
CA GLN A 271 -4.87 -17.33 -8.03
C GLN A 271 -3.79 -17.18 -9.11
N ARG A 272 -3.29 -18.31 -9.58
CA ARG A 272 -2.31 -18.41 -10.67
C ARG A 272 -2.90 -17.82 -11.94
N GLY A 273 -2.33 -16.72 -12.41
CA GLY A 273 -2.71 -16.07 -13.66
C GLY A 273 -1.68 -16.35 -14.74
N ALA A 274 -2.13 -16.51 -15.98
CA ALA A 274 -1.27 -16.58 -17.17
C ALA A 274 -0.68 -15.18 -17.49
N GLY A 275 0.04 -14.56 -16.55
CA GLY A 275 0.74 -13.30 -16.73
C GLY A 275 2.19 -13.55 -17.11
N MET A 276 2.60 -13.13 -18.31
CA MET A 276 4.00 -13.07 -18.70
C MET A 276 4.74 -11.98 -17.92
N GLY A 277 5.35 -12.34 -16.77
CA GLY A 277 6.18 -11.42 -15.99
C GLY A 277 6.81 -12.09 -14.78
N GLY A 278 8.13 -11.97 -14.61
CA GLY A 278 8.95 -12.65 -13.60
C GLY A 278 8.66 -12.33 -12.11
N GLY A 279 7.60 -11.56 -11.80
CA GLY A 279 7.14 -11.30 -10.43
C GLY A 279 6.14 -12.32 -9.89
N ASN A 280 5.64 -13.24 -10.72
CA ASN A 280 4.68 -14.25 -10.31
C ASN A 280 5.37 -15.46 -9.65
N ASP A 281 6.59 -15.81 -10.07
CA ASP A 281 7.30 -17.00 -9.59
C ASP A 281 7.64 -16.90 -8.10
N GLU A 282 8.00 -15.71 -7.61
CA GLU A 282 8.30 -15.51 -6.20
C GLU A 282 7.06 -15.62 -5.31
N ARG A 283 5.94 -15.05 -5.76
CA ARG A 283 4.66 -15.16 -5.05
C ARG A 283 4.18 -16.61 -4.96
N GLU A 284 4.27 -17.35 -6.08
CA GLU A 284 3.90 -18.77 -6.10
C GLU A 284 4.80 -19.60 -5.19
N GLN A 285 6.11 -19.34 -5.18
CA GLN A 285 7.04 -20.02 -4.29
C GLN A 285 6.73 -19.72 -2.82
N THR A 286 6.41 -18.48 -2.51
CA THR A 286 6.03 -18.05 -1.16
C THR A 286 4.71 -18.67 -0.73
N LEU A 287 3.69 -18.67 -1.60
CA LEU A 287 2.41 -19.32 -1.36
C LEU A 287 2.61 -20.82 -1.11
N ASN A 288 3.35 -21.51 -1.98
CA ASN A 288 3.61 -22.93 -1.83
C ASN A 288 4.33 -23.23 -0.51
N GLN A 289 5.30 -22.38 -0.10
CA GLN A 289 5.95 -22.56 1.20
C GLN A 289 4.97 -22.36 2.36
N MET A 290 4.07 -21.38 2.28
CA MET A 290 3.02 -21.18 3.30
C MET A 290 2.12 -22.40 3.42
N LEU A 291 1.69 -22.97 2.29
CA LEU A 291 0.89 -24.20 2.27
C LEU A 291 1.64 -25.38 2.91
N VAL A 292 2.94 -25.54 2.60
CA VAL A 292 3.79 -26.58 3.19
C VAL A 292 3.93 -26.42 4.70
N GLU A 293 4.14 -25.18 5.19
CA GLU A 293 4.26 -24.93 6.63
C GLU A 293 2.92 -25.19 7.35
N MET A 294 1.78 -24.81 6.76
CA MET A 294 0.46 -25.09 7.32
C MET A 294 0.14 -26.59 7.34
N ASP A 295 0.44 -27.31 6.25
CA ASP A 295 0.25 -28.77 6.18
C ASP A 295 1.16 -29.49 7.18
N GLY A 296 2.39 -28.98 7.39
CA GLY A 296 3.38 -29.52 8.31
C GLY A 296 3.16 -29.19 9.79
N MET A 297 2.17 -28.34 10.12
CA MET A 297 1.83 -28.09 11.53
C MET A 297 1.21 -29.32 12.18
N ASN A 298 1.77 -29.72 13.31
CA ASN A 298 1.19 -30.79 14.13
C ASN A 298 -0.15 -30.33 14.71
N ASP A 299 -1.15 -31.20 14.70
CA ASP A 299 -2.50 -30.91 15.22
C ASP A 299 -2.51 -30.49 16.70
N ASN A 300 -1.44 -30.83 17.45
CA ASN A 300 -1.29 -30.52 18.86
C ASN A 300 -0.32 -29.33 19.13
N GLY A 301 0.11 -28.62 18.10
CA GLY A 301 1.16 -27.60 18.20
C GLY A 301 0.75 -26.30 18.90
N GLY A 302 -0.54 -26.07 19.13
CA GLY A 302 -1.05 -24.85 19.79
C GLY A 302 -0.84 -23.57 18.95
N ILE A 303 -0.63 -23.70 17.64
CA ILE A 303 -0.51 -22.57 16.71
C ILE A 303 -1.80 -22.46 15.90
N VAL A 304 -2.38 -21.28 15.84
CA VAL A 304 -3.50 -20.95 14.96
C VAL A 304 -3.07 -19.84 14.00
N VAL A 305 -3.28 -20.05 12.70
CA VAL A 305 -3.02 -19.03 11.68
C VAL A 305 -4.32 -18.31 11.39
N ILE A 306 -4.36 -16.99 11.60
CA ILE A 306 -5.49 -16.15 11.23
C ILE A 306 -5.06 -15.29 10.04
N ALA A 307 -5.79 -15.34 8.94
CA ALA A 307 -5.54 -14.47 7.80
C ALA A 307 -6.72 -13.52 7.59
N ALA A 308 -6.44 -12.31 7.09
CA ALA A 308 -7.48 -11.34 6.74
C ALA A 308 -7.35 -10.93 5.26
N THR A 309 -8.51 -10.76 4.60
CA THR A 309 -8.60 -10.23 3.24
C THR A 309 -9.87 -9.44 3.03
N ASN A 310 -9.80 -8.44 2.14
CA ASN A 310 -10.97 -7.73 1.63
C ASN A 310 -11.48 -8.34 0.31
N ARG A 311 -10.70 -9.26 -0.28
CA ARG A 311 -10.96 -9.82 -1.60
C ARG A 311 -10.85 -11.35 -1.63
N PRO A 312 -11.85 -12.06 -1.07
CA PRO A 312 -11.83 -13.52 -1.06
C PRO A 312 -11.93 -14.13 -2.46
N ASP A 313 -12.46 -13.38 -3.43
CA ASP A 313 -12.66 -13.77 -4.83
C ASP A 313 -11.35 -14.03 -5.58
N VAL A 314 -10.26 -13.39 -5.18
CA VAL A 314 -8.96 -13.52 -5.85
C VAL A 314 -8.06 -14.61 -5.24
N LEU A 315 -8.45 -15.20 -4.10
CA LEU A 315 -7.62 -16.19 -3.41
C LEU A 315 -7.52 -17.52 -4.16
N ASP A 316 -6.36 -18.15 -4.10
CA ASP A 316 -6.14 -19.49 -4.63
C ASP A 316 -6.98 -20.51 -3.83
N PRO A 317 -7.80 -21.33 -4.51
CA PRO A 317 -8.61 -22.37 -3.84
C PRO A 317 -7.80 -23.34 -2.98
N ALA A 318 -6.51 -23.49 -3.24
CA ALA A 318 -5.63 -24.33 -2.44
C ALA A 318 -5.51 -23.84 -0.98
N LEU A 319 -5.64 -22.54 -0.73
CA LEU A 319 -5.66 -21.96 0.62
C LEU A 319 -6.91 -22.36 1.41
N LEU A 320 -8.02 -22.56 0.72
CA LEU A 320 -9.35 -22.81 1.30
C LEU A 320 -9.64 -24.30 1.52
N ARG A 321 -8.65 -25.18 1.30
CA ARG A 321 -8.80 -26.62 1.52
C ARG A 321 -8.73 -26.94 3.01
N SER A 322 -9.42 -28.04 3.38
CA SER A 322 -9.38 -28.59 4.74
C SER A 322 -7.93 -28.82 5.21
N GLY A 323 -7.66 -28.48 6.47
CA GLY A 323 -6.32 -28.51 7.07
C GLY A 323 -5.48 -27.25 6.83
N ARG A 324 -6.05 -26.22 6.18
CA ARG A 324 -5.44 -24.89 5.95
C ARG A 324 -6.36 -23.81 6.51
N PHE A 325 -6.96 -22.95 5.66
CA PHE A 325 -7.99 -22.00 6.09
C PHE A 325 -9.38 -22.66 5.95
N ASP A 326 -9.67 -23.59 6.80
CA ASP A 326 -10.88 -24.38 6.79
C ASP A 326 -12.07 -23.73 7.50
N ARG A 327 -11.82 -22.71 8.34
CA ARG A 327 -12.87 -21.87 8.91
C ARG A 327 -12.83 -20.47 8.27
N ARG A 328 -13.99 -20.00 7.82
CA ARG A 328 -14.15 -18.67 7.24
C ARG A 328 -15.12 -17.87 8.11
N ILE A 329 -14.67 -16.69 8.56
CA ILE A 329 -15.47 -15.73 9.34
C ILE A 329 -15.67 -14.50 8.49
N THR A 330 -16.93 -14.15 8.24
CA THR A 330 -17.27 -12.97 7.45
C THR A 330 -17.62 -11.82 8.38
N VAL A 331 -16.74 -10.82 8.44
CA VAL A 331 -16.95 -9.60 9.22
C VAL A 331 -17.66 -8.58 8.35
N THR A 332 -18.95 -8.38 8.60
CA THR A 332 -19.81 -7.50 7.82
C THR A 332 -19.72 -6.04 8.28
N LEU A 333 -20.34 -5.13 7.52
CA LEU A 333 -20.57 -3.77 8.01
C LEU A 333 -21.56 -3.81 9.17
N PRO A 334 -21.37 -2.96 10.21
CA PRO A 334 -22.24 -2.98 11.38
C PRO A 334 -23.64 -2.45 11.07
N ASP A 335 -24.65 -3.04 11.69
CA ASP A 335 -26.02 -2.55 11.73
C ASP A 335 -26.14 -1.30 12.63
N ILE A 336 -27.31 -0.71 12.72
CA ILE A 336 -27.57 0.48 13.56
C ILE A 336 -27.08 0.29 15.00
N LYS A 337 -27.38 -0.87 15.61
CA LYS A 337 -26.99 -1.16 17.00
C LYS A 337 -25.48 -1.27 17.12
N GLY A 338 -24.85 -2.01 16.20
CA GLY A 338 -23.40 -2.15 16.14
C GLY A 338 -22.70 -0.82 15.93
N ARG A 339 -23.23 0.06 15.05
CA ARG A 339 -22.67 1.41 14.85
C ARG A 339 -22.75 2.26 16.11
N GLU A 340 -23.89 2.23 16.81
CA GLU A 340 -24.04 2.94 18.08
C GLU A 340 -23.05 2.44 19.15
N GLU A 341 -22.87 1.13 19.26
CA GLU A 341 -21.90 0.54 20.19
C GLU A 341 -20.45 0.90 19.83
N ILE A 342 -20.10 0.87 18.53
CA ILE A 342 -18.79 1.31 18.04
C ILE A 342 -18.55 2.79 18.36
N LEU A 343 -19.55 3.64 18.12
CA LEU A 343 -19.49 5.06 18.46
C LEU A 343 -19.28 5.27 19.97
N LYS A 344 -19.97 4.51 20.84
CA LYS A 344 -19.76 4.55 22.30
C LYS A 344 -18.32 4.19 22.67
N VAL A 345 -17.73 3.17 22.04
CA VAL A 345 -16.34 2.79 22.30
C VAL A 345 -15.37 3.92 21.93
N HIS A 346 -15.53 4.51 20.75
CA HIS A 346 -14.63 5.58 20.27
C HIS A 346 -14.89 6.94 20.94
N ALA A 347 -16.07 7.13 21.54
CA ALA A 347 -16.44 8.33 22.29
C ALA A 347 -15.82 8.40 23.70
N ARG A 348 -15.35 7.29 24.27
CA ARG A 348 -14.79 7.21 25.65
C ARG A 348 -13.78 8.30 25.98
N ASN A 349 -12.95 8.66 25.00
CA ASN A 349 -11.87 9.65 25.15
C ASN A 349 -12.21 11.02 24.55
N LYS A 350 -13.47 11.29 24.22
CA LYS A 350 -13.94 12.53 23.61
C LYS A 350 -14.79 13.33 24.60
N LYS A 351 -14.66 14.66 24.55
CA LYS A 351 -15.52 15.54 25.36
C LYS A 351 -16.74 15.91 24.51
N LEU A 352 -17.81 15.16 24.64
CA LEU A 352 -19.05 15.43 23.93
C LEU A 352 -19.92 16.45 24.70
N ALA A 353 -20.65 17.25 23.96
CA ALA A 353 -21.67 18.16 24.50
C ALA A 353 -22.98 17.40 24.80
N SER A 354 -23.89 17.99 25.54
CA SER A 354 -25.15 17.34 25.96
C SER A 354 -26.17 17.15 24.83
N ASP A 355 -26.01 17.85 23.73
CA ASP A 355 -26.83 17.74 22.51
C ASP A 355 -26.51 16.53 21.64
N VAL A 356 -25.34 15.87 21.89
CA VAL A 356 -24.87 14.75 21.07
C VAL A 356 -25.65 13.48 21.37
N SER A 357 -26.37 12.96 20.37
CA SER A 357 -27.01 11.67 20.38
C SER A 357 -26.27 10.67 19.51
N LEU A 358 -25.57 9.71 20.14
CA LEU A 358 -24.85 8.66 19.40
C LEU A 358 -25.80 7.74 18.63
N HIS A 359 -27.02 7.56 19.10
CA HIS A 359 -28.09 6.85 18.40
C HIS A 359 -28.45 7.53 17.08
N ASN A 360 -28.72 8.85 17.13
CA ASN A 360 -29.01 9.62 15.91
C ASN A 360 -27.83 9.60 14.93
N LEU A 361 -26.60 9.67 15.45
CA LEU A 361 -25.39 9.57 14.65
C LEU A 361 -25.30 8.20 13.93
N ALA A 362 -25.60 7.09 14.64
CA ALA A 362 -25.66 5.76 14.09
C ALA A 362 -26.74 5.60 13.00
N GLN A 363 -27.90 6.24 13.16
CA GLN A 363 -28.97 6.25 12.15
C GLN A 363 -28.54 6.99 10.87
N ARG A 364 -27.71 8.04 11.00
CA ARG A 364 -27.29 8.91 9.89
C ARG A 364 -26.04 8.40 9.17
N THR A 365 -25.45 7.31 9.63
CA THR A 365 -24.23 6.69 9.05
C THR A 365 -24.45 5.26 8.55
N PRO A 366 -25.50 4.99 7.72
CA PRO A 366 -25.68 3.67 7.15
C PRO A 366 -24.50 3.33 6.23
N GLY A 367 -24.07 2.07 6.29
CA GLY A 367 -22.95 1.60 5.46
C GLY A 367 -21.55 2.02 5.91
N PHE A 368 -21.41 2.74 7.04
CA PHE A 368 -20.11 3.08 7.59
C PHE A 368 -19.46 1.89 8.28
N SER A 369 -18.19 1.72 8.05
CA SER A 369 -17.35 0.78 8.77
C SER A 369 -16.98 1.31 10.17
N GLY A 370 -16.44 0.45 11.03
CA GLY A 370 -15.93 0.89 12.33
C GLY A 370 -14.82 1.95 12.22
N ALA A 371 -14.00 1.89 11.19
CA ALA A 371 -12.97 2.89 10.93
C ALA A 371 -13.56 4.24 10.50
N ASP A 372 -14.63 4.25 9.69
CA ASP A 372 -15.31 5.47 9.27
C ASP A 372 -15.96 6.16 10.47
N LEU A 373 -16.62 5.39 11.35
CA LEU A 373 -17.23 5.91 12.58
C LEU A 373 -16.20 6.50 13.55
N ALA A 374 -15.05 5.83 13.70
CA ALA A 374 -13.94 6.36 14.48
C ALA A 374 -13.41 7.68 13.88
N ASN A 375 -13.34 7.75 12.55
CA ASN A 375 -12.92 8.95 11.83
C ASN A 375 -13.92 10.10 11.99
N VAL A 376 -15.24 9.84 11.92
CA VAL A 376 -16.26 10.87 12.17
C VAL A 376 -16.07 11.51 13.53
N LEU A 377 -15.92 10.72 14.60
CA LEU A 377 -15.68 11.26 15.94
C LEU A 377 -14.35 12.01 16.07
N ASN A 378 -13.34 11.61 15.31
CA ASN A 378 -12.05 12.29 15.28
C ASN A 378 -12.13 13.62 14.53
N GLU A 379 -12.77 13.63 13.35
CA GLU A 379 -12.99 14.86 12.57
C GLU A 379 -13.86 15.85 13.31
N GLY A 380 -14.94 15.38 14.01
CA GLY A 380 -15.76 16.22 14.88
C GLY A 380 -14.93 16.88 15.98
N ALA A 381 -14.04 16.13 16.63
CA ALA A 381 -13.15 16.71 17.64
C ALA A 381 -12.17 17.73 17.06
N ILE A 382 -11.66 17.52 15.84
CA ILE A 382 -10.80 18.49 15.12
C ILE A 382 -11.59 19.77 14.79
N LEU A 383 -12.86 19.61 14.38
CA LEU A 383 -13.75 20.73 14.08
C LEU A 383 -14.04 21.57 15.32
N ALA A 384 -14.42 20.95 16.44
CA ALA A 384 -14.64 21.64 17.71
C ALA A 384 -13.41 22.48 18.13
N VAL A 385 -12.20 21.89 18.02
CA VAL A 385 -10.96 22.66 18.31
C VAL A 385 -10.78 23.82 17.35
N ARG A 386 -11.06 23.65 16.06
CA ARG A 386 -10.97 24.71 15.04
C ARG A 386 -11.96 25.84 15.34
N ASN A 387 -13.16 25.49 15.76
CA ASN A 387 -14.22 26.44 16.13
C ASN A 387 -14.00 27.06 17.52
N LYS A 388 -12.94 26.63 18.24
CA LYS A 388 -12.60 27.06 19.61
C LYS A 388 -13.65 26.65 20.65
N GLU A 389 -14.31 25.56 20.44
CA GLU A 389 -15.31 24.99 21.34
C GLU A 389 -14.65 24.10 22.40
N ALA A 390 -15.25 24.04 23.59
CA ALA A 390 -14.72 23.21 24.69
C ALA A 390 -15.14 21.74 24.62
N LYS A 391 -16.19 21.45 23.85
CA LYS A 391 -16.81 20.14 23.68
C LYS A 391 -17.23 19.98 22.23
N VAL A 392 -17.28 18.73 21.77
CA VAL A 392 -17.78 18.37 20.44
C VAL A 392 -19.29 18.45 20.43
N THR A 393 -19.86 19.25 19.56
CA THR A 393 -21.31 19.43 19.40
C THR A 393 -21.88 18.48 18.35
N MET A 394 -23.20 18.37 18.26
CA MET A 394 -23.85 17.60 17.20
C MET A 394 -23.61 18.22 15.83
N GLU A 395 -23.50 19.55 15.74
CA GLU A 395 -23.18 20.28 14.51
C GLU A 395 -21.77 19.92 13.97
N ASP A 396 -20.76 19.86 14.87
CA ASP A 396 -19.42 19.39 14.48
C ASP A 396 -19.42 17.96 13.92
N LEU A 397 -20.24 17.08 14.51
CA LEU A 397 -20.35 15.69 14.06
C LEU A 397 -21.09 15.58 12.73
N ASP A 398 -22.09 16.42 12.49
CA ASP A 398 -22.78 16.48 11.21
C ASP A 398 -21.86 16.93 10.09
N GLU A 399 -21.06 17.97 10.32
CA GLU A 399 -20.03 18.40 9.37
C GLU A 399 -18.95 17.33 9.20
N ALA A 400 -18.63 16.58 10.27
CA ALA A 400 -17.68 15.47 10.20
C ALA A 400 -18.20 14.31 9.34
N ILE A 401 -19.49 13.94 9.44
CA ILE A 401 -20.11 12.95 8.53
C ILE A 401 -19.95 13.39 7.10
N ASP A 402 -20.32 14.63 6.78
CA ASP A 402 -20.23 15.19 5.45
C ASP A 402 -18.80 15.14 4.89
N ARG A 403 -17.81 15.43 5.74
CA ARG A 403 -16.40 15.36 5.37
C ARG A 403 -15.91 13.96 5.09
N VAL A 404 -16.34 13.00 5.89
CA VAL A 404 -15.94 11.60 5.71
C VAL A 404 -16.57 11.02 4.45
N MET A 405 -17.84 11.38 4.15
CA MET A 405 -18.56 10.90 2.98
C MET A 405 -18.11 11.56 1.69
N MET A 406 -18.07 12.90 1.68
CA MET A 406 -17.97 13.70 0.45
C MET A 406 -16.70 14.57 0.39
N GLY A 407 -15.93 14.61 1.47
CA GLY A 407 -14.77 15.48 1.59
C GLY A 407 -15.11 16.90 2.09
N PRO A 408 -14.10 17.78 2.18
CA PRO A 408 -14.28 19.13 2.70
C PRO A 408 -15.12 20.01 1.77
N ALA A 409 -15.90 20.93 2.35
CA ALA A 409 -16.66 21.94 1.61
C ALA A 409 -15.73 22.86 0.80
N LYS A 410 -16.07 23.10 -0.47
CA LYS A 410 -15.30 23.97 -1.38
C LYS A 410 -15.73 25.44 -1.22
N LYS A 411 -15.24 26.10 -0.18
CA LYS A 411 -15.58 27.52 0.12
C LYS A 411 -15.13 28.51 -0.96
N SER A 412 -14.21 28.16 -1.81
CA SER A 412 -13.70 29.01 -2.91
C SER A 412 -14.55 28.96 -4.18
N LYS A 413 -15.36 27.91 -4.37
CA LYS A 413 -16.23 27.75 -5.54
C LYS A 413 -17.58 28.36 -5.23
N LYS A 414 -17.78 29.62 -5.66
CA LYS A 414 -19.10 30.28 -5.57
C LYS A 414 -19.87 29.99 -6.87
N TYR A 415 -21.10 29.56 -6.71
CA TYR A 415 -22.05 29.49 -7.82
C TYR A 415 -22.39 30.89 -8.33
N ASN A 416 -22.63 31.02 -9.62
CA ASN A 416 -23.40 32.15 -10.12
C ASN A 416 -24.88 31.98 -9.70
N GLU A 417 -25.68 33.03 -9.79
CA GLU A 417 -27.09 33.00 -9.34
C GLU A 417 -27.92 31.93 -10.09
N MET A 418 -27.67 31.74 -11.38
CA MET A 418 -28.37 30.77 -12.19
C MET A 418 -28.02 29.34 -11.77
N ASP A 419 -26.73 29.03 -11.63
CA ASP A 419 -26.29 27.70 -11.19
C ASP A 419 -26.76 27.41 -9.75
N LYS A 420 -26.72 28.40 -8.83
CA LYS A 420 -27.22 28.23 -7.48
C LYS A 420 -28.69 27.85 -7.48
N ARG A 421 -29.50 28.53 -8.30
CA ARG A 421 -30.92 28.24 -8.44
C ARG A 421 -31.16 26.87 -9.06
N LEU A 422 -30.40 26.51 -10.11
CA LEU A 422 -30.51 25.20 -10.76
C LEU A 422 -30.21 24.06 -9.79
N VAL A 423 -29.10 24.15 -9.04
CA VAL A 423 -28.76 23.13 -8.03
C VAL A 423 -29.79 23.09 -6.91
N SER A 424 -30.35 24.25 -6.47
CA SER A 424 -31.42 24.27 -5.45
C SER A 424 -32.65 23.48 -5.88
N TYR A 425 -33.09 23.65 -7.13
CA TYR A 425 -34.22 22.88 -7.66
C TYR A 425 -33.90 21.41 -7.90
N HIS A 426 -32.66 21.10 -8.31
CA HIS A 426 -32.20 19.72 -8.45
C HIS A 426 -32.29 18.97 -7.11
N GLU A 427 -31.69 19.52 -6.07
CA GLU A 427 -31.69 18.91 -4.74
C GLU A 427 -33.09 18.89 -4.10
N ALA A 428 -33.89 19.94 -4.33
CA ALA A 428 -35.29 19.96 -3.90
C ALA A 428 -36.11 18.86 -4.58
N GLY A 429 -35.84 18.56 -5.87
CA GLY A 429 -36.49 17.48 -6.60
C GLY A 429 -36.30 16.13 -5.95
N HIS A 430 -35.07 15.80 -5.58
CA HIS A 430 -34.76 14.57 -4.81
C HIS A 430 -35.51 14.56 -3.47
N ALA A 431 -35.51 15.68 -2.74
CA ALA A 431 -36.15 15.79 -1.44
C ALA A 431 -37.68 15.57 -1.54
N VAL A 432 -38.34 16.18 -2.50
CA VAL A 432 -39.81 16.03 -2.68
C VAL A 432 -40.17 14.58 -2.98
N ILE A 433 -39.43 13.89 -3.83
CA ILE A 433 -39.68 12.47 -4.11
C ILE A 433 -39.48 11.64 -2.84
N GLY A 434 -38.40 11.88 -2.07
CA GLY A 434 -38.14 11.20 -0.79
C GLY A 434 -39.26 11.40 0.25
N LEU A 435 -39.89 12.59 0.27
CA LEU A 435 -40.99 12.92 1.19
C LEU A 435 -42.33 12.30 0.80
N LYS A 436 -42.62 12.23 -0.52
CA LYS A 436 -43.95 11.87 -1.02
C LYS A 436 -44.09 10.41 -1.45
N LEU A 437 -43.00 9.70 -1.66
CA LEU A 437 -43.04 8.31 -2.06
C LEU A 437 -42.92 7.39 -0.83
N GLU A 438 -43.91 6.53 -0.62
CA GLU A 438 -44.03 5.69 0.60
C GLU A 438 -42.83 4.76 0.81
N ASP A 439 -42.35 4.11 -0.26
CA ASP A 439 -41.21 3.20 -0.23
C ASP A 439 -39.84 3.92 -0.39
N ALA A 440 -39.80 5.25 -0.40
CA ALA A 440 -38.57 6.01 -0.48
C ALA A 440 -37.84 6.07 0.88
N GLU A 441 -36.56 6.34 0.81
CA GLU A 441 -35.70 6.58 1.95
C GLU A 441 -36.06 7.90 2.65
N LYS A 442 -35.70 8.03 3.94
CA LYS A 442 -35.98 9.23 4.73
C LYS A 442 -34.95 10.32 4.41
N VAL A 443 -35.43 11.51 4.05
CA VAL A 443 -34.57 12.69 3.83
C VAL A 443 -34.03 13.17 5.17
N GLN A 444 -32.73 13.14 5.38
CA GLN A 444 -32.08 13.59 6.61
C GLN A 444 -31.53 15.01 6.50
N LYS A 445 -30.99 15.34 5.33
CA LYS A 445 -30.36 16.62 5.08
C LYS A 445 -30.31 16.87 3.57
N VAL A 446 -30.52 18.11 3.18
CA VAL A 446 -30.35 18.56 1.80
C VAL A 446 -29.42 19.77 1.79
N THR A 447 -28.42 19.79 0.93
CA THR A 447 -27.49 20.90 0.86
C THR A 447 -27.03 21.16 -0.58
N ILE A 448 -26.84 22.45 -0.88
CA ILE A 448 -26.27 22.92 -2.15
C ILE A 448 -24.82 23.36 -2.00
N ILE A 449 -24.20 23.12 -0.82
CA ILE A 449 -22.79 23.42 -0.60
C ILE A 449 -21.93 22.40 -1.36
N PRO A 450 -21.09 22.82 -2.33
CA PRO A 450 -20.32 21.90 -3.14
C PRO A 450 -19.22 21.19 -2.32
N ARG A 451 -19.15 19.84 -2.47
CA ARG A 451 -18.13 18.99 -1.85
C ARG A 451 -17.56 18.01 -2.88
N GLY A 452 -16.28 17.75 -2.82
CA GLY A 452 -15.65 16.84 -3.78
C GLY A 452 -15.96 17.23 -5.23
N GLU A 453 -16.64 16.37 -5.98
CA GLU A 453 -17.12 16.61 -7.35
C GLU A 453 -18.61 16.98 -7.40
N ALA A 454 -19.34 16.79 -6.29
CA ALA A 454 -20.76 17.08 -6.21
C ALA A 454 -21.04 18.59 -6.08
N GLY A 455 -22.08 19.06 -6.75
CA GLY A 455 -22.59 20.42 -6.65
C GLY A 455 -23.40 20.64 -5.37
N GLY A 456 -24.26 19.69 -5.05
CA GLY A 456 -25.04 19.57 -3.81
C GLY A 456 -25.19 18.10 -3.48
N TYR A 457 -25.94 17.76 -2.44
CA TYR A 457 -26.32 16.38 -2.17
C TYR A 457 -27.49 16.28 -1.20
N ASN A 458 -28.20 15.17 -1.30
CA ASN A 458 -29.21 14.74 -0.38
C ASN A 458 -28.70 13.59 0.47
N LEU A 459 -28.69 13.73 1.81
CA LEU A 459 -28.46 12.63 2.71
C LEU A 459 -29.78 11.88 2.92
N MET A 460 -29.90 10.73 2.27
CA MET A 460 -31.02 9.82 2.42
C MET A 460 -30.63 8.66 3.32
N THR A 461 -31.51 8.21 4.19
CA THR A 461 -31.28 7.04 5.04
C THR A 461 -32.47 6.09 4.93
N PRO A 462 -32.23 4.77 4.91
CA PRO A 462 -33.32 3.81 4.92
C PRO A 462 -34.17 3.97 6.20
N LYS A 463 -35.49 3.85 6.08
CA LYS A 463 -36.40 3.89 7.23
C LYS A 463 -36.13 2.74 8.20
N GLU A 464 -35.75 1.59 7.65
CA GLU A 464 -35.35 0.38 8.38
C GLU A 464 -34.21 -0.30 7.61
N GLU A 465 -33.21 -0.83 8.30
CA GLU A 465 -32.17 -1.64 7.67
C GLU A 465 -32.75 -3.01 7.32
N LYS A 466 -32.76 -3.37 6.03
CA LYS A 466 -33.31 -4.61 5.50
C LYS A 466 -32.26 -5.39 4.73
N TYR A 467 -32.29 -6.71 4.88
CA TYR A 467 -31.43 -7.60 4.11
C TYR A 467 -31.90 -7.77 2.65
N PHE A 468 -33.20 -7.65 2.41
CA PHE A 468 -33.80 -7.87 1.08
C PHE A 468 -34.61 -6.66 0.66
N HIS A 469 -34.31 -6.14 -0.52
CA HIS A 469 -35.08 -5.06 -1.14
C HIS A 469 -36.23 -5.63 -1.97
N ARG A 470 -37.42 -5.08 -1.77
CA ARG A 470 -38.59 -5.38 -2.60
C ARG A 470 -38.48 -4.63 -3.94
N LYS A 471 -39.16 -5.15 -4.96
CA LYS A 471 -39.24 -4.49 -6.27
C LYS A 471 -39.75 -3.05 -6.16
N SER A 472 -40.75 -2.78 -5.30
CA SER A 472 -41.31 -1.44 -5.06
C SER A 472 -40.24 -0.47 -4.50
N GLU A 473 -39.41 -0.93 -3.58
CA GLU A 473 -38.32 -0.12 -2.99
C GLU A 473 -37.24 0.22 -4.02
N LEU A 474 -36.85 -0.74 -4.86
CA LEU A 474 -35.88 -0.48 -5.94
C LEU A 474 -36.43 0.49 -6.99
N LEU A 475 -37.73 0.39 -7.33
CA LEU A 475 -38.38 1.37 -8.21
C LEU A 475 -38.46 2.75 -7.55
N ALA A 476 -38.69 2.80 -6.23
CA ALA A 476 -38.68 4.05 -5.48
C ALA A 476 -37.31 4.71 -5.48
N GLN A 477 -36.22 3.93 -5.32
CA GLN A 477 -34.85 4.44 -5.41
C GLN A 477 -34.55 5.00 -6.81
N ILE A 478 -34.92 4.29 -7.89
CA ILE A 478 -34.78 4.80 -9.25
C ILE A 478 -35.55 6.11 -9.44
N THR A 479 -36.79 6.17 -8.91
CA THR A 479 -37.62 7.38 -8.98
C THR A 479 -36.99 8.54 -8.21
N GLY A 480 -36.40 8.26 -7.03
CA GLY A 480 -35.66 9.23 -6.24
C GLY A 480 -34.45 9.81 -6.98
N LEU A 481 -33.64 8.95 -7.61
CA LEU A 481 -32.49 9.36 -8.42
C LEU A 481 -32.86 10.21 -9.64
N LEU A 482 -34.08 10.06 -10.17
CA LEU A 482 -34.60 10.90 -11.27
C LEU A 482 -35.08 12.27 -10.79
N GLY A 483 -35.27 12.49 -9.47
CA GLY A 483 -35.86 13.68 -8.86
C GLY A 483 -35.22 14.98 -9.33
N GLY A 484 -33.89 15.07 -9.23
CA GLY A 484 -33.16 16.28 -9.59
C GLY A 484 -33.31 16.66 -11.05
N ARG A 485 -32.99 15.74 -11.95
CA ARG A 485 -33.11 15.94 -13.40
C ARG A 485 -34.54 16.29 -13.85
N THR A 486 -35.52 15.62 -13.27
CA THR A 486 -36.93 15.87 -13.61
C THR A 486 -37.40 17.24 -13.10
N ALA A 487 -36.90 17.68 -11.95
CA ALA A 487 -37.17 19.02 -11.42
C ALA A 487 -36.55 20.11 -12.32
N GLU A 488 -35.31 19.94 -12.80
CA GLU A 488 -34.69 20.84 -13.77
C GLU A 488 -35.54 20.98 -15.02
N ASP A 489 -35.97 19.87 -15.63
CA ASP A 489 -36.80 19.85 -16.84
C ASP A 489 -38.17 20.54 -16.63
N LEU A 490 -38.81 20.30 -15.49
CA LEU A 490 -40.11 20.90 -15.18
C LEU A 490 -40.04 22.42 -14.93
N VAL A 491 -38.92 22.90 -14.38
CA VAL A 491 -38.78 24.31 -13.95
C VAL A 491 -38.14 25.18 -15.04
N PHE A 492 -37.06 24.67 -15.64
CA PHE A 492 -36.27 25.42 -16.61
C PHE A 492 -36.52 25.02 -18.06
N GLY A 493 -37.19 23.87 -18.31
CA GLY A 493 -37.41 23.34 -19.65
C GLY A 493 -36.15 22.77 -20.32
N GLU A 494 -35.06 22.65 -19.55
CA GLU A 494 -33.80 22.08 -19.99
C GLU A 494 -33.13 21.30 -18.83
N VAL A 495 -32.19 20.46 -19.17
CA VAL A 495 -31.50 19.60 -18.21
C VAL A 495 -30.01 19.85 -18.23
N SER A 496 -29.37 19.78 -17.06
CA SER A 496 -27.94 19.98 -16.89
C SER A 496 -27.15 18.66 -16.92
N ALA A 497 -25.83 18.77 -17.00
CA ALA A 497 -24.93 17.65 -16.82
C ALA A 497 -24.74 17.26 -15.34
N GLY A 498 -25.37 17.96 -14.40
CA GLY A 498 -25.22 17.72 -12.95
C GLY A 498 -25.68 16.32 -12.52
N ALA A 499 -26.69 15.77 -13.20
CA ALA A 499 -27.27 14.46 -12.91
C ALA A 499 -26.45 13.23 -13.37
N ILE A 500 -25.17 13.37 -13.75
CA ILE A 500 -24.35 12.25 -14.29
C ILE A 500 -24.33 11.08 -13.31
N ASN A 501 -24.06 11.34 -12.05
CA ASN A 501 -23.94 10.30 -11.02
C ASN A 501 -25.28 9.61 -10.76
N ASP A 502 -26.37 10.36 -10.74
CA ASP A 502 -27.73 9.80 -10.56
C ASP A 502 -28.10 8.89 -11.73
N ILE A 503 -27.80 9.31 -12.96
CA ILE A 503 -28.04 8.52 -14.18
C ILE A 503 -27.20 7.23 -14.15
N GLU A 504 -25.95 7.29 -13.71
CA GLU A 504 -25.11 6.10 -13.59
C GLU A 504 -25.70 5.13 -12.57
N GLN A 505 -26.07 5.60 -11.38
CA GLN A 505 -26.61 4.78 -10.30
C GLN A 505 -27.96 4.16 -10.69
N LEU A 506 -28.91 4.94 -11.22
CA LEU A 506 -30.22 4.42 -11.65
C LEU A 506 -30.09 3.40 -12.79
N THR A 507 -29.18 3.64 -13.73
CA THR A 507 -28.93 2.71 -14.83
C THR A 507 -28.37 1.38 -14.32
N LYS A 508 -27.42 1.42 -13.39
CA LYS A 508 -26.86 0.24 -12.73
C LYS A 508 -27.94 -0.53 -11.96
N LEU A 509 -28.79 0.19 -11.22
CA LEU A 509 -29.88 -0.42 -10.44
C LEU A 509 -30.92 -1.07 -11.35
N ALA A 510 -31.37 -0.39 -12.41
CA ALA A 510 -32.31 -0.92 -13.39
C ALA A 510 -31.74 -2.16 -14.12
N LYS A 511 -30.45 -2.14 -14.50
CA LYS A 511 -29.76 -3.30 -15.07
C LYS A 511 -29.73 -4.47 -14.08
N ASN A 512 -29.45 -4.22 -12.81
CA ASN A 512 -29.45 -5.27 -11.78
C ASN A 512 -30.83 -5.88 -11.56
N MET A 513 -31.90 -5.07 -11.58
CA MET A 513 -33.28 -5.55 -11.50
C MET A 513 -33.60 -6.54 -12.62
N VAL A 514 -33.16 -6.26 -13.84
CA VAL A 514 -33.41 -7.13 -14.99
C VAL A 514 -32.48 -8.33 -15.03
N ARG A 515 -31.15 -8.10 -14.89
CA ARG A 515 -30.13 -9.13 -15.14
C ARG A 515 -29.83 -10.02 -13.94
N VAL A 516 -29.87 -9.47 -12.71
CA VAL A 516 -29.46 -10.15 -11.49
C VAL A 516 -30.65 -10.68 -10.70
N TYR A 517 -31.65 -9.80 -10.48
CA TYR A 517 -32.76 -10.11 -9.57
C TYR A 517 -33.96 -10.77 -10.28
N GLY A 518 -33.98 -10.78 -11.62
CA GLY A 518 -35.12 -11.35 -12.38
C GLY A 518 -36.43 -10.61 -12.11
N MET A 519 -36.40 -9.29 -11.83
CA MET A 519 -37.55 -8.48 -11.45
C MET A 519 -38.18 -7.76 -12.65
N SER A 520 -38.04 -8.29 -13.86
CA SER A 520 -38.60 -7.73 -15.08
C SER A 520 -39.67 -8.66 -15.69
N SER A 521 -40.26 -8.24 -16.83
CA SER A 521 -41.21 -9.08 -17.59
C SER A 521 -40.53 -10.26 -18.31
N LEU A 522 -39.20 -10.30 -18.36
CA LEU A 522 -38.44 -11.43 -18.92
C LEU A 522 -38.48 -12.68 -18.01
N GLY A 523 -39.06 -12.57 -16.81
CA GLY A 523 -39.20 -13.66 -15.86
C GLY A 523 -38.05 -13.79 -14.88
N PRO A 524 -38.08 -14.80 -13.97
CA PRO A 524 -37.10 -15.01 -12.92
C PRO A 524 -35.85 -15.73 -13.46
N ILE A 525 -35.17 -15.09 -14.40
CA ILE A 525 -33.95 -15.62 -15.05
C ILE A 525 -32.80 -14.68 -14.71
N GLN A 526 -31.67 -15.27 -14.32
CA GLN A 526 -30.43 -14.52 -14.12
C GLN A 526 -29.62 -14.48 -15.43
N TYR A 527 -29.47 -13.29 -15.98
CA TYR A 527 -28.69 -13.00 -17.20
C TYR A 527 -27.29 -12.46 -16.90
N ALA A 528 -26.96 -12.22 -15.63
CA ALA A 528 -25.61 -11.87 -15.22
C ALA A 528 -24.75 -13.10 -15.27
N ASP A 529 -23.57 -13.00 -15.87
CA ASP A 529 -22.55 -14.01 -15.65
C ASP A 529 -22.26 -14.06 -14.14
N PRO A 530 -22.22 -15.24 -13.51
CA PRO A 530 -21.68 -15.34 -12.16
C PRO A 530 -20.32 -14.63 -12.22
N GLN A 531 -20.07 -13.71 -11.32
CA GLN A 531 -18.81 -12.93 -11.25
C GLN A 531 -17.63 -13.91 -11.26
N GLY A 532 -17.33 -14.45 -12.42
CA GLY A 532 -16.14 -15.22 -12.71
C GLY A 532 -15.04 -14.20 -12.92
N ASN A 533 -14.05 -14.27 -12.07
CA ASN A 533 -12.75 -13.64 -12.15
C ASN A 533 -12.50 -12.93 -13.48
N VAL A 534 -12.42 -11.60 -13.45
CA VAL A 534 -11.94 -10.80 -14.57
C VAL A 534 -10.49 -11.20 -14.80
N PHE A 535 -10.27 -12.25 -15.59
CA PHE A 535 -8.97 -12.63 -16.10
C PHE A 535 -8.61 -11.63 -17.20
N LEU A 536 -7.79 -10.65 -16.88
CA LEU A 536 -7.11 -9.81 -17.84
C LEU A 536 -6.39 -10.69 -18.88
N GLY A 537 -7.04 -10.97 -19.99
CA GLY A 537 -6.50 -11.79 -21.09
C GLY A 537 -7.49 -12.68 -21.80
N ARG A 538 -8.70 -12.94 -21.25
CA ARG A 538 -9.75 -13.74 -21.89
C ARG A 538 -11.01 -12.96 -22.26
N ASP A 539 -11.17 -11.73 -21.75
CA ASP A 539 -12.40 -10.94 -21.89
C ASP A 539 -12.55 -10.19 -23.22
N TYR A 540 -11.57 -10.30 -24.12
CA TYR A 540 -11.73 -9.69 -25.45
C TYR A 540 -12.61 -10.47 -26.42
N THR A 541 -13.12 -11.66 -26.04
CA THR A 541 -13.87 -12.55 -26.95
C THR A 541 -15.10 -13.22 -26.34
N GLN A 542 -15.48 -13.00 -25.09
CA GLN A 542 -16.76 -13.49 -24.58
C GLN A 542 -17.82 -12.39 -24.73
N GLY A 543 -18.51 -12.37 -25.85
CA GLY A 543 -19.85 -11.80 -25.94
C GLY A 543 -20.71 -12.42 -24.83
N GLY A 544 -21.61 -11.62 -24.22
CA GLY A 544 -22.42 -12.03 -23.07
C GLY A 544 -23.00 -13.44 -23.23
N SER A 545 -23.21 -14.13 -22.12
CA SER A 545 -23.73 -15.52 -22.07
C SER A 545 -25.12 -15.70 -22.67
N TYR A 546 -25.65 -14.68 -23.33
CA TYR A 546 -26.97 -14.64 -23.99
C TYR A 546 -26.87 -14.08 -25.41
N SER A 547 -27.86 -14.42 -26.24
CA SER A 547 -27.93 -14.00 -27.65
C SER A 547 -28.17 -12.50 -27.81
N GLU A 548 -27.81 -11.92 -28.96
CA GLU A 548 -28.08 -10.51 -29.28
C GLU A 548 -29.58 -10.16 -29.17
N GLY A 549 -30.47 -11.10 -29.48
CA GLY A 549 -31.90 -10.92 -29.29
C GLY A 549 -32.28 -10.67 -27.85
N VAL A 550 -31.73 -11.50 -26.92
CA VAL A 550 -31.96 -11.33 -25.49
C VAL A 550 -31.32 -10.05 -24.96
N ALA A 551 -30.15 -9.65 -25.48
CA ALA A 551 -29.54 -8.36 -25.13
C ALA A 551 -30.46 -7.19 -25.46
N GLY A 552 -31.08 -7.23 -26.66
CA GLY A 552 -32.04 -6.21 -27.06
C GLY A 552 -33.33 -6.20 -26.22
N GLU A 553 -33.75 -7.36 -25.70
CA GLU A 553 -34.89 -7.45 -24.77
C GLU A 553 -34.56 -6.89 -23.40
N ILE A 554 -33.35 -7.18 -22.87
CA ILE A 554 -32.84 -6.60 -21.63
C ILE A 554 -32.81 -5.07 -21.73
N ASP A 555 -32.28 -4.51 -22.81
CA ASP A 555 -32.24 -3.07 -23.03
C ASP A 555 -33.63 -2.43 -23.10
N LYS A 556 -34.59 -3.11 -23.72
CA LYS A 556 -36.01 -2.65 -23.77
C LYS A 556 -36.61 -2.62 -22.35
N GLU A 557 -36.40 -3.66 -21.55
CA GLU A 557 -36.92 -3.73 -20.18
C GLU A 557 -36.29 -2.69 -19.27
N VAL A 558 -34.94 -2.47 -19.37
CA VAL A 558 -34.25 -1.41 -18.63
C VAL A 558 -34.85 -0.04 -18.95
N ARG A 559 -35.02 0.29 -20.26
CA ARG A 559 -35.67 1.55 -20.69
C ARG A 559 -37.09 1.68 -20.18
N LYS A 560 -37.87 0.59 -20.23
CA LYS A 560 -39.24 0.58 -19.75
C LYS A 560 -39.30 0.88 -18.23
N ILE A 561 -38.44 0.27 -17.43
CA ILE A 561 -38.35 0.55 -15.98
C ILE A 561 -38.03 2.02 -15.76
N VAL A 562 -36.98 2.54 -16.39
CA VAL A 562 -36.57 3.94 -16.24
C VAL A 562 -37.67 4.91 -16.65
N ASN A 563 -38.32 4.70 -17.82
CA ASN A 563 -39.40 5.56 -18.31
C ASN A 563 -40.62 5.54 -17.37
N GLN A 564 -40.96 4.36 -16.80
CA GLN A 564 -42.06 4.26 -15.82
C GLN A 564 -41.75 5.05 -14.56
N CYS A 565 -40.51 4.97 -14.05
CA CYS A 565 -40.06 5.74 -12.89
C CYS A 565 -40.01 7.25 -13.19
N GLU A 566 -39.57 7.64 -14.40
CA GLU A 566 -39.55 9.04 -14.83
C GLU A 566 -40.98 9.64 -14.91
N GLN A 567 -41.94 8.92 -15.50
CA GLN A 567 -43.32 9.35 -15.53
C GLN A 567 -43.92 9.54 -14.14
N LYS A 568 -43.65 8.58 -13.24
CA LYS A 568 -44.07 8.67 -11.81
C LYS A 568 -43.40 9.85 -11.11
N CYS A 569 -42.09 10.06 -11.32
CA CYS A 569 -41.35 11.19 -10.79
C CYS A 569 -41.97 12.52 -11.23
N ARG A 570 -42.17 12.68 -12.53
CA ARG A 570 -42.82 13.88 -13.12
C ARG A 570 -44.21 14.15 -12.57
N GLN A 571 -45.00 13.10 -12.42
CA GLN A 571 -46.33 13.21 -11.82
C GLN A 571 -46.25 13.75 -10.39
N ILE A 572 -45.41 13.14 -9.53
CA ILE A 572 -45.25 13.54 -8.12
C ILE A 572 -44.78 14.98 -8.00
N LEU A 573 -43.77 15.39 -8.80
CA LEU A 573 -43.25 16.74 -8.76
C LEU A 573 -44.26 17.77 -9.28
N THR A 574 -45.07 17.42 -10.29
CA THR A 574 -46.12 18.30 -10.80
C THR A 574 -47.23 18.49 -9.79
N GLU A 575 -47.69 17.41 -9.14
CA GLU A 575 -48.71 17.44 -8.10
C GLU A 575 -48.26 18.19 -6.82
N ASN A 576 -46.95 18.26 -6.57
CA ASN A 576 -46.39 18.92 -5.39
C ASN A 576 -45.46 20.10 -5.77
N ARG A 577 -45.85 20.83 -6.83
CA ARG A 577 -45.04 21.95 -7.33
C ARG A 577 -44.78 23.03 -6.30
N ASP A 578 -45.78 23.38 -5.49
CA ASP A 578 -45.66 24.39 -4.45
C ASP A 578 -44.62 23.99 -3.38
N LEU A 579 -44.57 22.70 -3.04
CA LEU A 579 -43.56 22.18 -2.09
C LEU A 579 -42.18 22.17 -2.72
N LEU A 580 -42.04 21.85 -4.01
CA LEU A 580 -40.80 21.90 -4.75
C LEU A 580 -40.22 23.32 -4.74
N ASP A 581 -41.04 24.31 -5.11
CA ASP A 581 -40.64 25.72 -5.12
C ASP A 581 -40.26 26.21 -3.72
N LEU A 582 -41.06 25.83 -2.69
CA LEU A 582 -40.80 26.21 -1.30
C LEU A 582 -39.45 25.66 -0.79
N ILE A 583 -39.17 24.37 -1.03
CA ILE A 583 -37.90 23.77 -0.60
C ILE A 583 -36.74 24.38 -1.39
N ALA A 584 -36.87 24.59 -2.71
CA ALA A 584 -35.82 25.15 -3.55
C ALA A 584 -35.47 26.60 -3.16
N GLU A 585 -36.46 27.44 -2.86
CA GLU A 585 -36.25 28.82 -2.40
C GLU A 585 -35.55 28.87 -1.06
N ASN A 586 -35.95 28.02 -0.09
CA ASN A 586 -35.27 27.94 1.20
C ASN A 586 -33.84 27.38 1.07
N LEU A 587 -33.59 26.42 0.17
CA LEU A 587 -32.23 25.95 -0.13
C LEU A 587 -31.38 27.05 -0.76
N TYR A 588 -31.96 27.87 -1.63
CA TYR A 588 -31.26 29.00 -2.23
C TYR A 588 -30.82 30.03 -1.19
N GLU A 589 -31.65 30.30 -0.15
CA GLU A 589 -31.35 31.24 0.92
C GLU A 589 -30.42 30.69 1.98
N HIS A 590 -30.70 29.49 2.50
CA HIS A 590 -30.02 28.90 3.67
C HIS A 590 -28.92 27.92 3.31
N GLU A 591 -28.79 27.51 2.05
CA GLU A 591 -27.82 26.57 1.49
C GLU A 591 -27.89 25.15 2.04
N THR A 592 -28.49 24.93 3.19
CA THR A 592 -28.64 23.62 3.83
C THR A 592 -29.95 23.58 4.61
N LEU A 593 -30.68 22.47 4.47
CA LEU A 593 -31.88 22.19 5.24
C LEU A 593 -31.76 20.84 5.93
N THR A 594 -32.08 20.81 7.21
CA THR A 594 -32.16 19.59 8.04
C THR A 594 -33.49 18.89 7.86
N ASN A 595 -33.59 17.62 8.29
CA ASN A 595 -34.86 16.87 8.27
C ASN A 595 -36.00 17.62 8.99
N GLU A 596 -35.72 18.23 10.16
CA GLU A 596 -36.71 18.95 10.92
C GLU A 596 -37.25 20.18 10.18
N GLU A 597 -36.35 20.97 9.57
CA GLU A 597 -36.73 22.14 8.78
C GLU A 597 -37.53 21.74 7.54
N ILE A 598 -37.12 20.67 6.82
CA ILE A 598 -37.84 20.15 5.65
C ILE A 598 -39.25 19.67 6.05
N MET A 599 -39.38 18.96 7.18
CA MET A 599 -40.68 18.52 7.68
C MET A 599 -41.57 19.71 8.11
N ASN A 600 -40.97 20.77 8.68
CA ASN A 600 -41.68 22.00 9.03
C ASN A 600 -42.16 22.74 7.79
N LEU A 601 -41.34 22.84 6.73
CA LEU A 601 -41.74 23.38 5.43
C LEU A 601 -42.90 22.59 4.83
N MET A 602 -42.84 21.25 4.88
CA MET A 602 -43.92 20.41 4.37
C MET A 602 -45.25 20.56 5.15
N ASN A 603 -45.18 20.68 6.45
CA ASN A 603 -46.35 20.67 7.32
C ASN A 603 -46.95 22.07 7.57
N TYR A 604 -46.10 23.10 7.64
CA TYR A 604 -46.48 24.45 8.07
C TYR A 604 -46.17 25.53 7.05
N GLY A 605 -45.42 25.20 5.97
CA GLY A 605 -45.06 26.15 4.94
C GLY A 605 -43.97 27.16 5.34
N GLN A 606 -43.35 26.98 6.50
CA GLN A 606 -42.30 27.90 7.01
C GLN A 606 -41.32 27.18 7.93
N LEU A 607 -40.10 27.72 8.01
CA LEU A 607 -39.09 27.28 8.97
C LEU A 607 -39.55 27.72 10.36
N LYS A 608 -39.43 26.84 11.38
CA LYS A 608 -39.66 27.27 12.78
C LYS A 608 -38.53 28.25 13.18
N ASP A 609 -38.93 29.32 13.87
CA ASP A 609 -37.97 30.26 14.46
C ASP A 609 -37.10 29.52 15.50
N PRO A 610 -35.75 29.60 15.43
CA PRO A 610 -34.84 28.98 16.40
C PRO A 610 -35.16 29.37 17.85
N ASN A 611 -35.75 30.55 18.10
CA ASN A 611 -36.14 31.00 19.43
C ASN A 611 -37.41 30.32 19.99
N GLN A 612 -38.24 29.70 19.16
CA GLN A 612 -39.40 28.91 19.59
C GLN A 612 -39.06 27.46 19.97
N VAL A 613 -37.91 26.97 19.53
CA VAL A 613 -37.40 25.62 19.85
C VAL A 613 -36.88 25.54 21.29
N VAL A 614 -36.56 26.66 21.92
CA VAL A 614 -35.98 26.71 23.27
C VAL A 614 -37.01 26.31 24.34
N GLU A 615 -38.31 26.54 24.12
CA GLU A 615 -39.35 26.15 25.09
C GLU A 615 -39.67 24.65 25.13
N GLU A 616 -39.40 23.90 24.06
CA GLU A 616 -39.57 22.43 24.03
C GLU A 616 -38.31 21.66 24.48
N ALA A 617 -37.14 22.33 24.59
CA ALA A 617 -35.87 21.72 24.94
C ALA A 617 -35.60 21.56 26.44
N GLU A 618 -36.52 21.95 27.32
CA GLU A 618 -36.39 21.78 28.78
C GLU A 618 -36.79 20.39 29.32
N LYS A 619 -37.05 19.40 28.45
CA LYS A 619 -37.09 18.01 28.90
C LYS A 619 -35.65 17.50 29.10
N PRO A 620 -35.32 16.91 30.28
CA PRO A 620 -33.97 16.42 30.52
C PRO A 620 -33.61 15.37 29.44
N LYS A 621 -32.67 15.72 28.55
CA LYS A 621 -32.08 14.76 27.63
C LYS A 621 -31.35 13.70 28.45
N GLU A 622 -31.61 12.43 28.18
CA GLU A 622 -30.86 11.33 28.80
C GLU A 622 -29.37 11.59 28.70
N GLU A 623 -28.72 11.64 29.85
CA GLU A 623 -27.27 11.84 29.93
C GLU A 623 -26.59 10.64 29.26
N VAL A 624 -25.78 10.91 28.24
CA VAL A 624 -25.02 9.85 27.56
C VAL A 624 -24.05 9.24 28.56
N VAL A 625 -24.43 8.14 29.19
CA VAL A 625 -23.57 7.38 30.09
C VAL A 625 -22.53 6.64 29.24
N LEU A 626 -21.34 7.22 29.15
CA LEU A 626 -20.22 6.58 28.51
C LEU A 626 -19.69 5.45 29.40
N PRO A 627 -19.38 4.27 28.83
CA PRO A 627 -18.74 3.21 29.60
C PRO A 627 -17.37 3.68 30.12
N PRO A 628 -16.96 3.29 31.36
CA PRO A 628 -15.74 3.75 31.98
C PRO A 628 -14.50 3.34 31.16
N THR A 629 -13.47 4.20 31.16
CA THR A 629 -12.18 3.86 30.56
C THR A 629 -11.45 2.81 31.40
N PRO A 630 -10.60 1.96 30.81
CA PRO A 630 -9.83 0.92 31.52
C PRO A 630 -9.01 1.43 32.72
N ASP A 631 -8.56 2.69 32.69
CA ASP A 631 -7.82 3.34 33.76
C ASP A 631 -8.69 3.83 34.95
N GLN A 632 -10.00 3.97 34.74
CA GLN A 632 -10.94 4.37 35.81
C GLN A 632 -11.45 3.16 36.60
N GLU A 633 -11.55 1.99 35.96
CA GLU A 633 -11.90 0.74 36.70
C GLU A 633 -10.78 0.29 37.65
N ALA A 634 -9.52 0.61 37.35
CA ALA A 634 -8.40 0.26 38.23
C ALA A 634 -8.28 1.13 39.50
N LYS A 635 -8.97 2.26 39.57
CA LYS A 635 -8.92 3.17 40.72
C LYS A 635 -10.11 3.05 41.68
N GLY A 636 -11.11 2.27 41.33
CA GLY A 636 -12.39 2.18 42.08
C GLY A 636 -12.58 0.91 42.93
N ILE A 637 -11.66 -0.04 42.86
CA ILE A 637 -11.75 -1.26 43.67
C ILE A 637 -10.93 -1.02 44.95
N ASP A 638 -11.62 -0.70 46.03
CA ASP A 638 -10.98 -0.60 47.34
C ASP A 638 -10.51 -2.01 47.76
N GLN A 639 -9.27 -2.09 48.28
CA GLN A 639 -8.63 -3.35 48.68
C GLN A 639 -9.48 -4.11 49.73
N LYS A 640 -10.42 -3.41 50.38
CA LYS A 640 -11.41 -3.97 51.29
C LYS A 640 -12.47 -4.82 50.61
N ASP A 641 -12.92 -4.41 49.43
CA ASP A 641 -13.98 -5.13 48.69
C ASP A 641 -13.42 -6.45 48.07
N LEU A 642 -12.15 -6.48 47.76
CA LEU A 642 -11.44 -7.71 47.33
C LEU A 642 -11.28 -8.70 48.51
N ASP A 643 -10.95 -8.24 49.71
CA ASP A 643 -10.79 -9.08 50.90
C ASP A 643 -12.14 -9.65 51.37
N ASP A 644 -13.22 -8.92 51.22
CA ASP A 644 -14.56 -9.38 51.60
C ASP A 644 -15.12 -10.38 50.56
N ALA A 645 -14.87 -10.17 49.26
CA ALA A 645 -15.22 -11.15 48.21
C ALA A 645 -14.41 -12.46 48.34
N PHE A 646 -13.16 -12.38 48.76
CA PHE A 646 -12.31 -13.57 49.04
C PHE A 646 -12.79 -14.33 50.28
N LYS A 647 -13.32 -13.64 51.30
CA LYS A 647 -13.92 -14.28 52.50
C LYS A 647 -15.25 -14.96 52.23
N GLU A 648 -16.04 -14.43 51.30
CA GLU A 648 -17.31 -15.08 50.88
C GLU A 648 -17.07 -16.34 50.03
N LEU A 649 -16.07 -16.31 49.16
CA LEU A 649 -15.70 -17.47 48.33
C LEU A 649 -15.08 -18.63 49.14
N THR A 650 -14.45 -18.33 50.27
CA THR A 650 -13.88 -19.37 51.15
C THR A 650 -14.92 -19.96 52.12
N LYS A 651 -16.04 -19.30 52.39
CA LYS A 651 -17.14 -19.84 53.19
C LYS A 651 -18.12 -20.77 52.50
N ARG A 652 -17.99 -20.95 51.16
CA ARG A 652 -18.83 -21.89 50.38
C ARG A 652 -18.16 -23.24 50.11
N LYS A 653 -17.11 -23.59 50.83
CA LYS A 653 -16.36 -24.85 50.67
C LYS A 653 -16.31 -25.67 51.98
N ASP A 654 -17.25 -25.49 52.91
CA ASP A 654 -17.55 -26.41 54.02
C ASP A 654 -18.98 -26.87 53.92
#